data_1a166a3836e8ed5054f40f04a85bbd6c
#
_entry.id   1a166a3836e8ed5054f40f04a85bbd6c
#
_cell.length_a   1.000
_cell.length_b   1.000
_cell.length_c   1.000
_cell.angle_alpha   90.00
_cell.angle_beta   90.00
_cell.angle_gamma   90.00
#
_symmetry.space_group_name_H-M   'P 1'
#
loop_
_entity.id
_entity.type
_entity.pdbx_description
1 polymer ?
#
loop_
_entity_poly.entity_id
_entity_poly.type
_entity_poly.pdbx_seq_one_letter_code
_entity_poly.pdbx_strand_id
1 'polypeptide(L)'
;MKVKNRRCIRTLSFRQLKASKSRNLIAVFAIALTTLLFTSLFTIALSINDGFQQSNFRQCGGWNHGSFKYLTEEQFDQIKTDPLIQEWGLRRFVGMPDDIPFNKSHVEVGYSDATQAHWMYCDPIEGALPQEGTDQAATDTRVLELLGVEPELGAQFTVTFPVDGHTTTQTFTLCGWWEYDEAVVANHILIPLSRAQQIYDEVGLIPGQAKDGMTGSWNLDVMFKNSLNIDQNMKQVLANFGYQDESPADGDNYIRTGVNWGYSASQLAENIDPGTILAIAAMLLLIVFTGYLIIYNVFQISVANDIRFYGLLKTIGTTPSQISRMIRLQALLLSLLGIPLGLVGGWFVGGALTPVIISRLDGIVSLVSLNPAIFIVSSLFSLFTVLLSCYRPGKIAAKVSPVEAVRYTEGSNIKRKKKRSVKNLSLFSMAKSNLGRNRTKTVVTVLSLSLAVVLLNLTVTFTNGFDMDKYLANFVTSDFVLADARYFQTGALFGGDTLLPESVIDEVEAQGGITEGGRVYGRTFPSQEFITEDYYRTLHGMWMSREEMDRAIKFEEKNQEGLIAEDAQLYGMEPFALDRLRLLEGDLSPLYTDGSRSIAAVYSDDDYGEPRPDSHWAKLGDTVTIRYVEEWEYYNPLTGEVFPEGTNLDTVAGYASRAKRWRDVDYTVCALVCVPSSLSYRYYGSDEFILNAQTFCTDSGTDSVMLYAFDTTDEANAAMESFLADYTENQNPQFDYESKATYVAQFESFRSMFLMLGGTLSFIIGLVGILNFFNAILTGILTRKREFAMLQSVGMTGRQLKQMLVYEGLCYSLGAALLSLAIALLMGPLVGSAVENLFWFFTYRFTILPIFLLLPVFVLLGSLVPLGIYHSVAKLTIVERLRETE
;
A
#
# COMPACT_ATOMS: atom_id res chain seq x y z
N MET A 1 -43.12 38.64 -20.45
CA MET A 1 -41.99 38.91 -21.32
C MET A 1 -40.70 38.53 -20.65
N LYS A 2 -39.92 37.54 -21.15
CA LYS A 2 -38.57 37.19 -20.59
C LYS A 2 -37.57 38.13 -21.30
N VAL A 3 -37.25 39.26 -20.67
CA VAL A 3 -36.21 40.16 -21.18
C VAL A 3 -34.85 39.50 -20.94
N LYS A 4 -34.21 39.01 -22.01
CA LYS A 4 -32.87 38.38 -21.98
C LYS A 4 -31.76 39.44 -22.08
N ASN A 5 -31.66 40.40 -21.16
CA ASN A 5 -30.59 41.39 -21.20
C ASN A 5 -29.32 40.88 -20.49
N ARG A 6 -28.54 40.03 -21.19
CA ARG A 6 -27.29 39.42 -20.64
C ARG A 6 -26.20 40.47 -20.39
N ARG A 7 -26.17 41.56 -21.21
CA ARG A 7 -25.15 42.63 -21.10
C ARG A 7 -25.34 43.45 -19.81
N CYS A 8 -26.59 43.75 -19.44
CA CYS A 8 -26.91 44.49 -18.22
C CYS A 8 -26.54 43.71 -16.98
N ILE A 9 -26.83 42.38 -16.93
CA ILE A 9 -26.49 41.53 -15.81
C ILE A 9 -24.96 41.42 -15.63
N ARG A 10 -24.20 41.29 -16.71
CA ARG A 10 -22.72 41.30 -16.64
C ARG A 10 -22.19 42.61 -16.10
N THR A 11 -22.65 43.76 -16.62
CA THR A 11 -22.19 45.06 -16.16
C THR A 11 -22.51 45.32 -14.70
N LEU A 12 -23.72 44.96 -14.24
CA LEU A 12 -24.11 45.07 -12.84
C LEU A 12 -23.27 44.17 -11.93
N SER A 13 -23.01 42.94 -12.36
CA SER A 13 -22.16 42.00 -11.59
C SER A 13 -20.74 42.56 -11.42
N PHE A 14 -20.13 43.09 -12.47
CA PHE A 14 -18.79 43.69 -12.40
C PHE A 14 -18.76 44.97 -11.55
N ARG A 15 -19.73 45.85 -11.64
CA ARG A 15 -19.78 47.06 -10.83
C ARG A 15 -19.95 46.74 -9.34
N GLN A 16 -20.79 45.75 -9.01
CA GLN A 16 -20.98 45.30 -7.62
C GLN A 16 -19.72 44.66 -7.06
N LEU A 17 -19.01 43.81 -7.83
CA LEU A 17 -17.73 43.27 -7.43
C LEU A 17 -16.70 44.36 -7.14
N LYS A 18 -16.60 45.36 -8.02
CA LYS A 18 -15.68 46.50 -7.83
C LYS A 18 -16.01 47.33 -6.57
N ALA A 19 -17.27 47.45 -6.20
CA ALA A 19 -17.72 48.17 -5.01
C ALA A 19 -17.46 47.42 -3.69
N SER A 20 -17.30 46.09 -3.71
CA SER A 20 -17.24 45.22 -2.50
C SER A 20 -15.88 44.52 -2.33
N LYS A 21 -14.77 45.26 -2.38
CA LYS A 21 -13.39 44.71 -2.45
C LYS A 21 -13.05 43.78 -1.27
N SER A 22 -13.27 44.16 -0.01
CA SER A 22 -12.94 43.34 1.18
C SER A 22 -13.71 42.02 1.24
N ARG A 23 -14.97 42.08 0.86
CA ARG A 23 -15.82 40.86 0.80
C ARG A 23 -15.36 39.91 -0.31
N ASN A 24 -14.99 40.45 -1.44
CA ASN A 24 -14.51 39.65 -2.58
C ASN A 24 -13.18 38.97 -2.25
N LEU A 25 -12.30 39.65 -1.49
CA LEU A 25 -11.05 39.07 -1.00
C LEU A 25 -11.32 37.86 -0.14
N ILE A 26 -12.27 37.92 0.80
CA ILE A 26 -12.66 36.79 1.65
C ILE A 26 -13.21 35.63 0.79
N ALA A 27 -14.02 35.95 -0.24
CA ALA A 27 -14.56 34.91 -1.11
C ALA A 27 -13.47 34.27 -2.00
N VAL A 28 -12.55 35.05 -2.56
CA VAL A 28 -11.40 34.56 -3.32
C VAL A 28 -10.53 33.67 -2.41
N PHE A 29 -10.25 34.12 -1.19
CA PHE A 29 -9.47 33.35 -0.23
C PHE A 29 -10.16 32.03 0.14
N ALA A 30 -11.48 32.02 0.38
CA ALA A 30 -12.23 30.80 0.65
C ALA A 30 -12.21 29.82 -0.52
N ILE A 31 -12.33 30.32 -1.75
CA ILE A 31 -12.23 29.49 -2.97
C ILE A 31 -10.80 28.98 -3.13
N ALA A 32 -9.80 29.83 -2.94
CA ALA A 32 -8.40 29.45 -3.02
C ALA A 32 -8.05 28.38 -1.98
N LEU A 33 -8.51 28.52 -0.73
CA LEU A 33 -8.27 27.53 0.32
C LEU A 33 -8.96 26.18 0.03
N THR A 34 -10.18 26.22 -0.52
CA THR A 34 -10.87 24.98 -0.94
C THR A 34 -10.14 24.32 -2.12
N THR A 35 -9.67 25.10 -3.09
CA THR A 35 -8.89 24.58 -4.21
C THR A 35 -7.53 24.06 -3.73
N LEU A 36 -6.87 24.76 -2.80
CA LEU A 36 -5.64 24.31 -2.17
C LEU A 36 -5.83 22.93 -1.52
N LEU A 37 -6.91 22.74 -0.76
CA LEU A 37 -7.25 21.46 -0.15
C LEU A 37 -7.35 20.35 -1.20
N PHE A 38 -8.10 20.55 -2.27
CA PHE A 38 -8.23 19.56 -3.34
C PHE A 38 -6.88 19.30 -4.03
N THR A 39 -6.17 20.36 -4.38
CA THR A 39 -4.91 20.23 -5.13
C THR A 39 -3.84 19.56 -4.28
N SER A 40 -3.65 19.95 -3.01
CA SER A 40 -2.67 19.30 -2.14
C SER A 40 -2.99 17.83 -1.93
N LEU A 41 -4.26 17.48 -1.74
CA LEU A 41 -4.66 16.09 -1.58
C LEU A 41 -4.41 15.27 -2.84
N PHE A 42 -4.82 15.78 -4.02
CA PHE A 42 -4.59 15.08 -5.29
C PHE A 42 -3.10 15.03 -5.65
N THR A 43 -2.32 16.06 -5.31
CA THR A 43 -0.86 16.02 -5.49
C THR A 43 -0.25 14.90 -4.64
N ILE A 44 -0.56 14.83 -3.36
CA ILE A 44 -0.05 13.78 -2.47
C ILE A 44 -0.50 12.40 -2.98
N ALA A 45 -1.80 12.23 -3.24
CA ALA A 45 -2.35 10.94 -3.65
C ALA A 45 -1.75 10.43 -4.96
N LEU A 46 -1.65 11.28 -5.99
CA LEU A 46 -1.06 10.90 -7.27
C LEU A 46 0.45 10.75 -7.19
N SER A 47 1.15 11.54 -6.36
CA SER A 47 2.60 11.36 -6.16
C SER A 47 2.92 10.03 -5.47
N ILE A 48 2.15 9.65 -4.45
CA ILE A 48 2.28 8.34 -3.81
C ILE A 48 1.95 7.23 -4.81
N ASN A 49 0.85 7.36 -5.56
CA ASN A 49 0.48 6.38 -6.58
C ASN A 49 1.58 6.24 -7.66
N ASP A 50 2.11 7.36 -8.16
CA ASP A 50 3.17 7.35 -9.16
C ASP A 50 4.48 6.76 -8.56
N GLY A 51 4.77 7.03 -7.28
CA GLY A 51 5.89 6.45 -6.56
C GLY A 51 5.76 4.93 -6.39
N PHE A 52 4.60 4.45 -5.95
CA PHE A 52 4.30 3.01 -5.88
C PHE A 52 4.38 2.35 -7.26
N GLN A 53 3.82 3.00 -8.28
CA GLN A 53 3.87 2.48 -9.64
C GLN A 53 5.31 2.35 -10.14
N GLN A 54 6.16 3.35 -9.89
CA GLN A 54 7.58 3.29 -10.24
C GLN A 54 8.34 2.21 -9.46
N SER A 55 8.02 2.00 -8.19
CA SER A 55 8.60 0.93 -7.39
C SER A 55 8.13 -0.44 -7.86
N ASN A 56 6.83 -0.59 -8.12
CA ASN A 56 6.29 -1.84 -8.66
C ASN A 56 6.88 -2.21 -10.02
N PHE A 57 7.15 -1.23 -10.89
CA PHE A 57 7.84 -1.48 -12.16
C PHE A 57 9.22 -2.07 -11.94
N ARG A 58 9.96 -1.57 -10.94
CA ARG A 58 11.28 -2.08 -10.58
C ARG A 58 11.21 -3.49 -10.00
N GLN A 59 10.21 -3.73 -9.16
CA GLN A 59 9.97 -5.06 -8.58
C GLN A 59 9.48 -6.09 -9.61
N CYS A 60 8.71 -5.66 -10.61
CA CYS A 60 8.25 -6.53 -11.70
C CYS A 60 9.30 -6.73 -12.80
N GLY A 61 10.50 -6.17 -12.67
CA GLY A 61 11.59 -6.30 -13.65
C GLY A 61 11.48 -5.36 -14.85
N GLY A 62 10.61 -4.32 -14.79
CA GLY A 62 10.52 -3.32 -15.85
C GLY A 62 9.16 -2.64 -15.94
N TRP A 63 9.08 -1.64 -16.82
CA TRP A 63 7.84 -0.89 -17.05
C TRP A 63 7.09 -1.27 -18.34
N ASN A 64 7.44 -2.43 -18.95
CA ASN A 64 6.65 -3.05 -20.00
C ASN A 64 5.23 -3.38 -19.49
N HIS A 65 4.23 -3.45 -20.38
CA HIS A 65 2.85 -3.76 -20.00
C HIS A 65 2.66 -5.23 -19.60
N GLY A 66 3.37 -6.14 -20.25
CA GLY A 66 3.30 -7.55 -19.95
C GLY A 66 4.33 -8.37 -20.74
N SER A 67 4.45 -9.63 -20.38
CA SER A 67 5.44 -10.56 -20.93
C SER A 67 4.78 -11.86 -21.38
N PHE A 68 5.14 -12.33 -22.56
CA PHE A 68 4.91 -13.72 -22.98
C PHE A 68 6.19 -14.49 -22.70
N LYS A 69 6.11 -15.52 -21.86
CA LYS A 69 7.29 -16.18 -21.28
C LYS A 69 7.51 -17.56 -21.86
N TYR A 70 8.78 -17.95 -21.88
CA TYR A 70 9.25 -19.30 -22.22
C TYR A 70 8.84 -19.75 -23.62
N LEU A 71 8.87 -18.81 -24.55
CA LEU A 71 8.55 -19.07 -25.96
C LEU A 71 9.66 -19.83 -26.66
N THR A 72 9.26 -20.58 -27.73
CA THR A 72 10.18 -20.97 -28.77
C THR A 72 10.48 -19.77 -29.68
N GLU A 73 11.56 -19.86 -30.50
CA GLU A 73 11.90 -18.81 -31.45
C GLU A 73 10.76 -18.58 -32.46
N GLU A 74 10.09 -19.67 -32.91
CA GLU A 74 8.97 -19.59 -33.83
C GLU A 74 7.76 -18.88 -33.22
N GLN A 75 7.41 -19.20 -31.98
CA GLN A 75 6.33 -18.51 -31.23
C GLN A 75 6.63 -17.04 -31.04
N PHE A 76 7.88 -16.71 -30.67
CA PHE A 76 8.33 -15.33 -30.52
C PHE A 76 8.17 -14.56 -31.83
N ASP A 77 8.64 -15.13 -32.96
CA ASP A 77 8.58 -14.50 -34.29
C ASP A 77 7.15 -14.29 -34.76
N GLN A 78 6.22 -15.18 -34.40
CA GLN A 78 4.79 -15.05 -34.71
C GLN A 78 4.13 -13.99 -33.86
N ILE A 79 4.24 -14.09 -32.53
CA ILE A 79 3.48 -13.25 -31.58
C ILE A 79 3.87 -11.77 -31.66
N LYS A 80 5.17 -11.45 -31.83
CA LYS A 80 5.64 -10.08 -31.94
C LYS A 80 5.04 -9.29 -33.12
N THR A 81 4.43 -9.98 -34.10
CA THR A 81 3.82 -9.34 -35.28
C THR A 81 2.36 -8.91 -35.05
N ASP A 82 1.76 -9.21 -33.88
CA ASP A 82 0.37 -8.87 -33.62
C ASP A 82 0.14 -7.35 -33.63
N PRO A 83 -0.89 -6.85 -34.32
CA PRO A 83 -1.16 -5.42 -34.46
C PRO A 83 -1.55 -4.71 -33.16
N LEU A 84 -1.88 -5.44 -32.09
CA LEU A 84 -2.11 -4.87 -30.76
C LEU A 84 -0.82 -4.45 -30.07
N ILE A 85 0.29 -5.11 -30.40
CA ILE A 85 1.63 -4.82 -29.87
C ILE A 85 2.18 -3.60 -30.61
N GLN A 86 2.50 -2.53 -29.84
CA GLN A 86 3.08 -1.32 -30.40
C GLN A 86 4.60 -1.34 -30.41
N GLU A 87 5.17 -1.81 -29.31
CA GLU A 87 6.60 -1.99 -29.12
C GLU A 87 6.84 -3.31 -28.41
N TRP A 88 7.97 -3.91 -28.65
CA TRP A 88 8.38 -5.16 -28.02
C TRP A 88 9.87 -5.14 -27.70
N GLY A 89 10.24 -5.92 -26.69
CA GLY A 89 11.62 -6.17 -26.29
C GLY A 89 11.86 -7.67 -26.15
N LEU A 90 13.09 -8.08 -26.37
CA LEU A 90 13.53 -9.47 -26.24
C LEU A 90 14.44 -9.63 -25.02
N ARG A 91 14.14 -10.62 -24.18
CA ARG A 91 15.00 -11.08 -23.09
C ARG A 91 15.25 -12.59 -23.20
N ARG A 92 16.49 -13.02 -22.94
CA ARG A 92 16.86 -14.43 -22.80
C ARG A 92 17.68 -14.62 -21.53
N PHE A 93 17.24 -15.52 -20.68
CA PHE A 93 17.92 -15.87 -19.43
C PHE A 93 18.99 -16.93 -19.71
N VAL A 94 20.20 -16.73 -19.13
CA VAL A 94 21.33 -17.66 -19.28
C VAL A 94 21.60 -18.42 -17.99
N GLY A 95 21.69 -17.72 -16.85
CA GLY A 95 21.92 -18.33 -15.56
C GLY A 95 21.99 -17.28 -14.45
N MET A 96 22.10 -17.74 -13.22
CA MET A 96 22.10 -16.90 -12.04
C MET A 96 23.22 -17.39 -11.11
N PRO A 97 24.25 -16.56 -10.84
CA PRO A 97 25.24 -16.86 -9.83
C PRO A 97 24.61 -16.83 -8.44
N ASP A 98 24.80 -17.88 -7.66
CA ASP A 98 24.22 -18.10 -6.33
C ASP A 98 25.29 -18.33 -5.24
N ASP A 99 26.56 -18.51 -5.64
CA ASP A 99 27.69 -18.59 -4.71
C ASP A 99 28.24 -17.21 -4.35
N ILE A 100 29.10 -17.14 -3.33
CA ILE A 100 29.81 -15.93 -2.94
C ILE A 100 30.59 -15.35 -4.16
N PRO A 101 30.43 -14.03 -4.43
CA PRO A 101 29.86 -12.97 -3.60
C PRO A 101 28.37 -12.66 -3.86
N PHE A 102 27.67 -13.49 -4.64
CA PHE A 102 26.29 -13.23 -5.08
C PHE A 102 25.21 -13.90 -4.23
N ASN A 103 25.59 -14.73 -3.27
CA ASN A 103 24.68 -15.51 -2.43
C ASN A 103 23.63 -14.70 -1.63
N LYS A 104 23.81 -13.38 -1.53
CA LYS A 104 22.86 -12.43 -0.91
C LYS A 104 22.21 -11.46 -1.89
N SER A 105 22.50 -11.61 -3.19
CA SER A 105 22.05 -10.66 -4.20
C SER A 105 21.49 -11.42 -5.41
N HIS A 106 20.28 -11.09 -5.82
CA HIS A 106 19.72 -11.66 -7.04
C HIS A 106 20.41 -11.03 -8.26
N VAL A 107 21.24 -11.80 -8.97
CA VAL A 107 21.96 -11.37 -10.17
C VAL A 107 21.64 -12.32 -11.31
N GLU A 108 21.14 -11.80 -12.42
CA GLU A 108 20.82 -12.57 -13.62
C GLU A 108 21.83 -12.29 -14.73
N VAL A 109 22.40 -13.35 -15.29
CA VAL A 109 23.18 -13.28 -16.53
C VAL A 109 22.25 -13.55 -17.71
N GLY A 110 22.19 -12.63 -18.67
CA GLY A 110 21.29 -12.79 -19.79
C GLY A 110 21.52 -11.82 -20.94
N TYR A 111 20.73 -11.98 -21.97
CA TYR A 111 20.64 -11.06 -23.10
C TYR A 111 19.37 -10.22 -22.99
N SER A 112 19.49 -8.94 -23.26
CA SER A 112 18.35 -8.06 -23.50
C SER A 112 18.66 -7.15 -24.68
N ASP A 113 17.68 -6.98 -25.58
CA ASP A 113 17.82 -5.97 -26.63
C ASP A 113 17.73 -4.54 -26.04
N ALA A 114 18.05 -3.54 -26.85
CA ALA A 114 18.09 -2.15 -26.38
C ALA A 114 16.74 -1.64 -25.84
N THR A 115 15.63 -2.13 -26.41
CA THR A 115 14.28 -1.78 -25.94
C THR A 115 14.01 -2.38 -24.56
N GLN A 116 14.31 -3.65 -24.41
CA GLN A 116 14.11 -4.35 -23.15
C GLN A 116 15.06 -3.84 -22.05
N ALA A 117 16.34 -3.61 -22.37
CA ALA A 117 17.29 -3.05 -21.43
C ALA A 117 16.82 -1.68 -20.90
N HIS A 118 16.27 -0.83 -21.77
CA HIS A 118 15.67 0.44 -21.38
C HIS A 118 14.47 0.25 -20.44
N TRP A 119 13.58 -0.69 -20.71
CA TRP A 119 12.41 -0.97 -19.86
C TRP A 119 12.81 -1.53 -18.50
N MET A 120 13.93 -2.25 -18.41
CA MET A 120 14.47 -2.84 -17.18
C MET A 120 15.35 -1.88 -16.36
N TYR A 121 15.46 -0.60 -16.75
CA TYR A 121 16.36 0.38 -16.14
C TYR A 121 17.85 0.04 -16.28
N CYS A 122 18.22 -0.71 -17.30
CA CYS A 122 19.59 -1.12 -17.60
C CYS A 122 20.24 -0.21 -18.67
N ASP A 123 19.96 1.08 -18.64
CA ASP A 123 20.59 2.04 -19.57
C ASP A 123 21.98 2.42 -19.07
N PRO A 124 23.06 2.15 -19.83
CA PRO A 124 24.40 2.55 -19.42
C PRO A 124 24.53 4.07 -19.30
N ILE A 125 25.01 4.55 -18.13
CA ILE A 125 25.36 5.96 -17.94
C ILE A 125 26.75 6.27 -18.52
N GLU A 126 27.61 5.24 -18.64
CA GLU A 126 28.89 5.31 -19.32
C GLU A 126 29.09 4.06 -20.17
N GLY A 127 29.64 4.23 -21.38
CA GLY A 127 29.83 3.14 -22.34
C GLY A 127 28.56 2.86 -23.15
N ALA A 128 28.29 1.60 -23.46
CA ALA A 128 27.17 1.14 -24.28
C ALA A 128 26.77 -0.29 -23.92
N LEU A 129 25.60 -0.75 -24.41
CA LEU A 129 25.22 -2.15 -24.36
C LEU A 129 26.20 -3.02 -25.17
N PRO A 130 26.36 -4.31 -24.78
CA PRO A 130 27.32 -5.23 -25.42
C PRO A 130 27.07 -5.41 -26.92
N GLN A 131 28.15 -5.48 -27.70
CA GLN A 131 28.09 -5.67 -29.15
C GLN A 131 28.11 -7.15 -29.51
N GLU A 132 27.35 -7.52 -30.50
CA GLU A 132 27.30 -8.89 -31.03
C GLU A 132 28.68 -9.40 -31.50
N GLY A 133 28.99 -10.67 -31.22
CA GLY A 133 30.24 -11.30 -31.56
C GLY A 133 31.45 -10.94 -30.70
N THR A 134 31.22 -10.36 -29.53
CA THR A 134 32.26 -9.99 -28.55
C THR A 134 32.03 -10.70 -27.20
N ASP A 135 33.05 -10.62 -26.33
CA ASP A 135 32.97 -11.03 -24.91
C ASP A 135 32.60 -9.90 -23.97
N GLN A 136 31.99 -8.85 -24.51
CA GLN A 136 31.58 -7.68 -23.72
C GLN A 136 30.39 -8.01 -22.80
N ALA A 137 30.37 -7.31 -21.65
CA ALA A 137 29.18 -7.29 -20.78
C ALA A 137 28.93 -5.88 -20.23
N ALA A 138 27.68 -5.60 -19.92
CA ALA A 138 27.27 -4.39 -19.21
C ALA A 138 26.52 -4.78 -17.94
N THR A 139 26.73 -4.04 -16.84
CA THR A 139 26.15 -4.35 -15.53
C THR A 139 26.00 -3.10 -14.66
N ASP A 140 25.41 -3.25 -13.48
CA ASP A 140 25.29 -2.17 -12.51
C ASP A 140 26.48 -2.06 -11.55
N THR A 141 26.55 -0.94 -10.83
CA THR A 141 27.62 -0.65 -9.88
C THR A 141 27.65 -1.63 -8.70
N ARG A 142 26.51 -2.23 -8.30
CA ARG A 142 26.46 -3.22 -7.21
C ARG A 142 27.14 -4.53 -7.60
N VAL A 143 26.92 -5.01 -8.80
CA VAL A 143 27.58 -6.21 -9.30
C VAL A 143 29.08 -5.99 -9.38
N LEU A 144 29.53 -4.82 -9.84
CA LEU A 144 30.96 -4.48 -9.87
C LEU A 144 31.56 -4.41 -8.47
N GLU A 145 30.87 -3.82 -7.51
CA GLU A 145 31.26 -3.77 -6.12
C GLU A 145 31.45 -5.18 -5.51
N LEU A 146 30.46 -6.06 -5.73
CA LEU A 146 30.52 -7.44 -5.26
C LEU A 146 31.70 -8.22 -5.85
N LEU A 147 32.07 -7.92 -7.10
CA LEU A 147 33.23 -8.52 -7.77
C LEU A 147 34.56 -7.83 -7.41
N GLY A 148 34.53 -6.72 -6.70
CA GLY A 148 35.73 -5.91 -6.40
C GLY A 148 36.33 -5.27 -7.64
N VAL A 149 35.52 -4.91 -8.64
CA VAL A 149 35.93 -4.34 -9.92
C VAL A 149 35.53 -2.86 -9.98
N GLU A 150 36.48 -1.99 -10.25
CA GLU A 150 36.21 -0.57 -10.47
C GLU A 150 35.38 -0.37 -11.76
N PRO A 151 34.45 0.60 -11.78
CA PRO A 151 33.58 0.86 -12.95
C PRO A 151 34.36 1.59 -14.07
N GLU A 152 35.36 0.93 -14.63
CA GLU A 152 36.18 1.44 -15.74
C GLU A 152 35.95 0.62 -17.01
N LEU A 153 35.66 1.28 -18.13
CA LEU A 153 35.44 0.62 -19.43
C LEU A 153 36.69 -0.16 -19.84
N GLY A 154 36.50 -1.44 -20.21
CA GLY A 154 37.55 -2.37 -20.55
C GLY A 154 38.09 -3.20 -19.39
N ALA A 155 37.58 -2.98 -18.15
CA ALA A 155 37.88 -3.86 -17.03
C ALA A 155 37.40 -5.29 -17.32
N GLN A 156 38.19 -6.30 -16.92
CA GLN A 156 37.80 -7.69 -17.03
C GLN A 156 37.29 -8.22 -15.71
N PHE A 157 36.22 -8.99 -15.76
CA PHE A 157 35.69 -9.69 -14.59
C PHE A 157 35.22 -11.10 -14.97
N THR A 158 35.22 -11.98 -13.97
CA THR A 158 34.91 -13.39 -14.15
C THR A 158 33.75 -13.74 -13.22
N VAL A 159 32.75 -14.44 -13.75
CA VAL A 159 31.57 -14.89 -13.02
C VAL A 159 31.40 -16.39 -13.21
N THR A 160 31.16 -17.10 -12.12
CA THR A 160 30.81 -18.52 -12.12
C THR A 160 29.32 -18.64 -11.80
N PHE A 161 28.57 -19.38 -12.61
CA PHE A 161 27.14 -19.56 -12.43
C PHE A 161 26.65 -20.87 -13.06
N PRO A 162 25.56 -21.44 -12.57
CA PRO A 162 24.91 -22.60 -13.18
C PRO A 162 24.11 -22.18 -14.42
N VAL A 163 24.14 -23.05 -15.44
CA VAL A 163 23.33 -22.97 -16.65
C VAL A 163 22.66 -24.34 -16.83
N ASP A 164 21.38 -24.44 -16.63
CA ASP A 164 20.60 -25.71 -16.65
C ASP A 164 21.26 -26.84 -15.83
N GLY A 165 21.77 -26.49 -14.63
CA GLY A 165 22.44 -27.43 -13.72
C GLY A 165 23.92 -27.71 -14.02
N HIS A 166 24.51 -27.10 -15.06
CA HIS A 166 25.93 -27.18 -15.37
C HIS A 166 26.67 -25.90 -14.96
N THR A 167 27.56 -25.97 -13.99
CA THR A 167 28.36 -24.82 -13.59
C THR A 167 29.35 -24.42 -14.66
N THR A 168 29.31 -23.14 -15.06
CA THR A 168 30.24 -22.56 -16.04
C THR A 168 30.95 -21.35 -15.44
N THR A 169 32.16 -21.06 -15.89
CA THR A 169 32.92 -19.88 -15.53
C THR A 169 33.23 -19.05 -16.76
N GLN A 170 32.73 -17.83 -16.78
CA GLN A 170 32.84 -16.93 -17.93
C GLN A 170 33.58 -15.66 -17.59
N THR A 171 34.45 -15.21 -18.47
CA THR A 171 35.15 -13.91 -18.34
C THR A 171 34.61 -12.93 -19.34
N PHE A 172 34.27 -11.75 -18.87
CA PHE A 172 33.70 -10.66 -19.67
C PHE A 172 34.56 -9.41 -19.61
N THR A 173 34.41 -8.56 -20.64
CA THR A 173 35.01 -7.24 -20.72
C THR A 173 33.93 -6.18 -20.51
N LEU A 174 34.05 -5.32 -19.51
CA LEU A 174 33.05 -4.28 -19.20
C LEU A 174 32.97 -3.26 -20.34
N CYS A 175 31.80 -3.14 -20.98
CA CYS A 175 31.59 -2.19 -22.08
C CYS A 175 30.63 -1.04 -21.73
N GLY A 176 29.94 -1.16 -20.60
CA GLY A 176 29.01 -0.14 -20.09
C GLY A 176 28.51 -0.50 -18.70
N TRP A 177 28.12 0.52 -17.97
CA TRP A 177 27.57 0.31 -16.64
C TRP A 177 26.54 1.40 -16.27
N TRP A 178 25.62 1.06 -15.33
CA TRP A 178 24.62 1.97 -14.76
C TRP A 178 24.65 1.93 -13.23
N GLU A 179 24.08 2.97 -12.62
CA GLU A 179 23.98 3.04 -11.17
C GLU A 179 23.02 1.97 -10.61
N TYR A 180 23.42 1.36 -9.52
CA TYR A 180 22.54 0.45 -8.77
C TYR A 180 21.29 1.17 -8.30
N ASP A 181 20.15 0.55 -8.48
CA ASP A 181 18.84 1.01 -7.99
C ASP A 181 18.29 -0.02 -7.00
N GLU A 182 18.30 0.33 -5.70
CA GLU A 182 17.88 -0.54 -4.60
C GLU A 182 16.41 -1.02 -4.73
N ALA A 183 15.58 -0.29 -5.47
CA ALA A 183 14.20 -0.67 -5.71
C ALA A 183 14.06 -1.78 -6.77
N VAL A 184 15.11 -2.08 -7.54
CA VAL A 184 15.14 -3.16 -8.53
C VAL A 184 15.48 -4.47 -7.84
N VAL A 185 14.63 -5.50 -8.00
CA VAL A 185 14.80 -6.79 -7.31
C VAL A 185 15.96 -7.61 -7.89
N ALA A 186 16.22 -7.52 -9.20
CA ALA A 186 17.27 -8.28 -9.86
C ALA A 186 18.31 -7.37 -10.49
N ASN A 187 19.57 -7.58 -10.16
CA ASN A 187 20.71 -7.01 -10.87
C ASN A 187 20.95 -7.80 -12.15
N HIS A 188 21.49 -7.18 -13.17
CA HIS A 188 21.68 -7.83 -14.45
C HIS A 188 23.11 -7.73 -14.96
N ILE A 189 23.63 -8.84 -15.47
CA ILE A 189 24.83 -8.89 -16.31
C ILE A 189 24.35 -9.14 -17.73
N LEU A 190 24.26 -8.08 -18.54
CA LEU A 190 23.82 -8.16 -19.92
C LEU A 190 24.99 -8.54 -20.82
N ILE A 191 24.81 -9.58 -21.64
CA ILE A 191 25.80 -10.10 -22.60
C ILE A 191 25.20 -10.14 -24.00
N PRO A 192 26.04 -10.21 -25.10
CA PRO A 192 25.52 -10.35 -26.46
C PRO A 192 24.72 -11.65 -26.66
N LEU A 193 23.72 -11.62 -27.54
CA LEU A 193 22.95 -12.82 -27.91
C LEU A 193 23.84 -13.94 -28.42
N SER A 194 24.82 -13.61 -29.24
CA SER A 194 25.83 -14.54 -29.74
C SER A 194 26.65 -15.21 -28.62
N ARG A 195 26.97 -14.46 -27.56
CA ARG A 195 27.67 -15.01 -26.40
C ARG A 195 26.78 -15.91 -25.53
N ALA A 196 25.53 -15.50 -25.33
CA ALA A 196 24.54 -16.37 -24.67
C ALA A 196 24.39 -17.70 -25.40
N GLN A 197 24.30 -17.68 -26.76
CA GLN A 197 24.21 -18.90 -27.56
C GLN A 197 25.47 -19.77 -27.43
N GLN A 198 26.67 -19.17 -27.41
CA GLN A 198 27.91 -19.93 -27.20
C GLN A 198 27.91 -20.63 -25.85
N ILE A 199 27.45 -19.96 -24.78
CA ILE A 199 27.36 -20.56 -23.44
C ILE A 199 26.38 -21.74 -23.44
N TYR A 200 25.23 -21.61 -24.11
CA TYR A 200 24.30 -22.74 -24.26
C TYR A 200 24.92 -23.91 -25.00
N ASP A 201 25.65 -23.63 -26.07
CA ASP A 201 26.33 -24.68 -26.86
C ASP A 201 27.46 -25.34 -26.04
N GLU A 202 28.21 -24.58 -25.23
CA GLU A 202 29.26 -25.08 -24.34
C GLU A 202 28.73 -26.07 -23.28
N VAL A 203 27.56 -25.84 -22.74
CA VAL A 203 26.92 -26.75 -21.78
C VAL A 203 26.05 -27.81 -22.43
N GLY A 204 25.90 -27.77 -23.74
CA GLY A 204 25.12 -28.76 -24.49
C GLY A 204 23.61 -28.60 -24.36
N LEU A 205 23.13 -27.39 -24.03
CA LEU A 205 21.70 -27.08 -23.88
C LEU A 205 20.97 -27.26 -25.22
N ILE A 206 19.94 -28.10 -25.23
CA ILE A 206 19.05 -28.24 -26.39
C ILE A 206 17.93 -27.19 -26.27
N PRO A 207 17.74 -26.31 -27.26
CA PRO A 207 16.69 -25.31 -27.23
C PRO A 207 15.31 -25.89 -26.91
N GLY A 208 14.62 -25.32 -25.91
CA GLY A 208 13.30 -25.76 -25.47
C GLY A 208 13.28 -27.03 -24.60
N GLN A 209 14.43 -27.53 -24.16
CA GLN A 209 14.55 -28.73 -23.31
C GLN A 209 15.32 -28.45 -22.01
N ALA A 210 15.43 -27.19 -21.60
CA ALA A 210 16.00 -26.83 -20.31
C ALA A 210 15.19 -27.45 -19.16
N LYS A 211 15.87 -27.99 -18.12
CA LYS A 211 15.25 -28.63 -16.97
C LYS A 211 14.39 -27.66 -16.16
N ASP A 212 14.82 -26.42 -16.09
CA ASP A 212 14.11 -25.34 -15.41
C ASP A 212 13.01 -24.69 -16.29
N GLY A 213 12.91 -25.07 -17.56
CA GLY A 213 11.99 -24.48 -18.55
C GLY A 213 12.25 -23.00 -18.88
N MET A 214 13.26 -22.37 -18.24
CA MET A 214 13.55 -20.94 -18.40
C MET A 214 14.80 -20.69 -19.22
N THR A 215 15.87 -21.42 -18.91
CA THR A 215 17.19 -21.23 -19.53
C THR A 215 17.11 -21.39 -21.05
N GLY A 216 17.63 -20.39 -21.77
CA GLY A 216 17.65 -20.37 -23.23
C GLY A 216 16.30 -20.12 -23.91
N SER A 217 15.20 -20.00 -23.16
CA SER A 217 13.89 -19.65 -23.74
C SER A 217 13.82 -18.19 -24.21
N TRP A 218 12.86 -17.90 -25.08
CA TRP A 218 12.62 -16.55 -25.58
C TRP A 218 11.52 -15.90 -24.74
N ASN A 219 11.76 -14.69 -24.24
CA ASN A 219 10.74 -13.91 -23.52
C ASN A 219 10.45 -12.64 -24.32
N LEU A 220 9.17 -12.45 -24.63
CA LEU A 220 8.67 -11.30 -25.38
C LEU A 220 7.96 -10.35 -24.45
N ASP A 221 8.62 -9.25 -24.13
CA ASP A 221 8.04 -8.16 -23.37
C ASP A 221 7.35 -7.18 -24.30
N VAL A 222 6.18 -6.68 -23.94
CA VAL A 222 5.33 -5.92 -24.87
C VAL A 222 4.76 -4.63 -24.26
N MET A 223 4.55 -3.65 -25.16
CA MET A 223 3.78 -2.45 -24.87
C MET A 223 2.57 -2.38 -25.80
N PHE A 224 1.40 -2.16 -25.23
CA PHE A 224 0.16 -1.87 -25.93
C PHE A 224 -0.08 -0.35 -26.03
N LYS A 225 -1.10 0.07 -26.76
CA LYS A 225 -1.46 1.49 -26.96
C LYS A 225 -1.69 2.25 -25.65
N ASN A 226 -2.13 1.59 -24.61
CA ASN A 226 -2.32 2.13 -23.27
C ASN A 226 -2.35 0.97 -22.26
N SER A 227 -2.20 1.28 -21.00
CA SER A 227 -2.21 0.33 -19.89
C SER A 227 -3.61 -0.10 -19.43
N LEU A 228 -4.67 0.23 -20.18
CA LEU A 228 -6.01 -0.26 -19.89
C LEU A 228 -6.19 -1.67 -20.43
N ASN A 229 -6.74 -2.58 -19.63
CA ASN A 229 -7.06 -3.95 -20.04
C ASN A 229 -5.85 -4.74 -20.58
N ILE A 230 -4.68 -4.64 -19.92
CA ILE A 230 -3.47 -5.33 -20.33
C ILE A 230 -3.72 -6.85 -20.46
N ASP A 231 -4.31 -7.47 -19.42
CA ASP A 231 -4.63 -8.89 -19.42
C ASP A 231 -5.50 -9.30 -20.62
N GLN A 232 -6.60 -8.56 -20.87
CA GLN A 232 -7.47 -8.84 -22.01
C GLN A 232 -6.74 -8.68 -23.35
N ASN A 233 -5.85 -7.70 -23.48
CA ASN A 233 -5.06 -7.53 -24.69
C ASN A 233 -4.09 -8.69 -24.87
N MET A 234 -3.45 -9.18 -23.81
CA MET A 234 -2.56 -10.34 -23.87
C MET A 234 -3.32 -11.61 -24.29
N LYS A 235 -4.46 -11.89 -23.65
CA LYS A 235 -5.35 -13.00 -24.03
C LYS A 235 -5.81 -12.91 -25.48
N GLN A 236 -6.12 -11.70 -25.95
CA GLN A 236 -6.51 -11.49 -27.34
C GLN A 236 -5.35 -11.76 -28.31
N VAL A 237 -4.13 -11.35 -27.97
CA VAL A 237 -2.93 -11.65 -28.78
C VAL A 237 -2.73 -13.15 -28.88
N LEU A 238 -2.77 -13.90 -27.77
CA LEU A 238 -2.66 -15.35 -27.77
C LEU A 238 -3.74 -16.00 -28.62
N ALA A 239 -5.00 -15.59 -28.43
CA ALA A 239 -6.14 -16.13 -29.19
C ALA A 239 -6.00 -15.91 -30.72
N ASN A 240 -5.38 -14.80 -31.15
CA ASN A 240 -5.14 -14.51 -32.57
C ASN A 240 -4.24 -15.58 -33.26
N PHE A 241 -3.39 -16.24 -32.47
CA PHE A 241 -2.47 -17.29 -32.94
C PHE A 241 -2.89 -18.70 -32.49
N GLY A 242 -4.02 -18.84 -31.79
CA GLY A 242 -4.54 -20.12 -31.30
C GLY A 242 -3.91 -20.62 -30.01
N TYR A 243 -3.27 -19.73 -29.27
CA TYR A 243 -2.73 -19.99 -27.92
C TYR A 243 -3.67 -19.52 -26.83
N GLN A 244 -3.42 -19.98 -25.60
CA GLN A 244 -4.16 -19.61 -24.38
C GLN A 244 -3.23 -19.49 -23.18
N ASP A 245 -3.68 -18.82 -22.12
CA ASP A 245 -2.94 -18.58 -20.87
C ASP A 245 -3.61 -19.17 -19.61
N GLU A 246 -4.72 -19.92 -19.77
CA GLU A 246 -5.56 -20.26 -18.61
C GLU A 246 -5.02 -21.42 -17.77
N SER A 247 -4.30 -22.36 -18.33
CA SER A 247 -3.62 -23.40 -17.54
C SER A 247 -2.68 -24.24 -18.40
N PRO A 248 -1.52 -24.69 -17.90
CA PRO A 248 -0.76 -25.78 -18.50
C PRO A 248 -1.60 -27.06 -18.65
N ALA A 249 -2.67 -27.19 -17.83
CA ALA A 249 -3.62 -28.28 -17.83
C ALA A 249 -4.37 -28.48 -19.14
N ASP A 250 -4.45 -27.43 -19.98
CA ASP A 250 -5.30 -27.46 -21.19
C ASP A 250 -4.57 -27.83 -22.50
N GLY A 251 -3.31 -28.23 -22.43
CA GLY A 251 -2.57 -28.83 -23.54
C GLY A 251 -1.47 -27.96 -24.15
N ASP A 252 -0.93 -28.43 -25.31
CA ASP A 252 0.27 -27.89 -26.01
C ASP A 252 0.14 -26.43 -26.51
N ASN A 253 -1.03 -25.79 -26.35
CA ASN A 253 -1.28 -24.42 -26.78
C ASN A 253 -1.10 -23.40 -25.65
N TYR A 254 -0.64 -23.80 -24.47
CA TYR A 254 -0.40 -22.91 -23.34
C TYR A 254 0.85 -22.06 -23.57
N ILE A 255 0.71 -20.76 -23.31
CA ILE A 255 1.83 -19.82 -23.18
C ILE A 255 1.68 -19.05 -21.90
N ARG A 256 2.69 -19.13 -21.04
CA ARG A 256 2.71 -18.40 -19.79
C ARG A 256 2.78 -16.90 -20.03
N THR A 257 1.86 -16.16 -19.41
CA THR A 257 1.85 -14.69 -19.47
C THR A 257 2.22 -14.08 -18.12
N GLY A 258 2.76 -12.89 -18.17
CA GLY A 258 3.00 -12.06 -16.99
C GLY A 258 2.42 -10.67 -17.23
N VAL A 259 1.37 -10.30 -16.51
CA VAL A 259 0.80 -8.96 -16.54
C VAL A 259 1.58 -8.07 -15.57
N ASN A 260 1.95 -6.86 -16.01
CA ASN A 260 2.56 -5.89 -15.13
C ASN A 260 1.48 -5.19 -14.29
N TRP A 261 1.24 -5.73 -13.11
CA TRP A 261 0.28 -5.19 -12.14
C TRP A 261 0.73 -3.89 -11.48
N GLY A 262 1.94 -3.41 -11.77
CA GLY A 262 2.40 -2.08 -11.38
C GLY A 262 1.57 -0.96 -11.99
N TYR A 263 0.86 -1.21 -13.09
CA TYR A 263 -0.05 -0.24 -13.69
C TYR A 263 -1.37 -0.16 -12.92
N SER A 264 -1.61 0.96 -12.25
CA SER A 264 -2.87 1.20 -11.49
C SER A 264 -4.13 1.03 -12.33
N ALA A 265 -4.03 1.28 -13.64
CA ALA A 265 -5.17 1.14 -14.56
C ALA A 265 -5.57 -0.33 -14.79
N SER A 266 -4.62 -1.26 -14.76
CA SER A 266 -4.90 -2.69 -14.88
C SER A 266 -5.49 -3.24 -13.57
N GLN A 267 -4.97 -2.83 -12.42
CA GLN A 267 -5.53 -3.19 -11.11
C GLN A 267 -6.98 -2.72 -10.94
N LEU A 268 -7.28 -1.49 -11.40
CA LEU A 268 -8.63 -0.91 -11.33
C LEU A 268 -9.65 -1.62 -12.23
N ALA A 269 -9.20 -2.29 -13.29
CA ALA A 269 -10.10 -2.95 -14.25
C ALA A 269 -10.64 -4.29 -13.73
N GLU A 270 -9.91 -5.01 -12.89
CA GLU A 270 -10.24 -6.40 -12.52
C GLU A 270 -10.74 -6.60 -11.09
N ASN A 271 -10.27 -5.82 -10.10
CA ASN A 271 -10.47 -6.18 -8.69
C ASN A 271 -10.82 -5.02 -7.75
N ILE A 272 -11.67 -4.06 -8.17
CA ILE A 272 -12.15 -3.10 -7.18
C ILE A 272 -13.30 -3.71 -6.36
N ASP A 273 -13.01 -4.10 -5.14
CA ASP A 273 -14.02 -4.42 -4.15
C ASP A 273 -15.02 -3.26 -3.98
N PRO A 274 -16.34 -3.54 -3.98
CA PRO A 274 -17.36 -2.53 -3.76
C PRO A 274 -17.17 -1.70 -2.48
N GLY A 275 -16.56 -2.27 -1.43
CA GLY A 275 -16.24 -1.58 -0.19
C GLY A 275 -15.19 -0.49 -0.39
N THR A 276 -14.14 -0.77 -1.16
CA THR A 276 -13.10 0.19 -1.52
C THR A 276 -13.66 1.36 -2.34
N ILE A 277 -14.53 1.08 -3.33
CA ILE A 277 -15.23 2.15 -4.08
C ILE A 277 -16.04 3.04 -3.14
N LEU A 278 -16.79 2.41 -2.22
CA LEU A 278 -17.59 3.15 -1.24
C LEU A 278 -16.75 4.01 -0.32
N ALA A 279 -15.61 3.50 0.15
CA ALA A 279 -14.67 4.23 1.01
C ALA A 279 -14.08 5.46 0.30
N ILE A 280 -13.60 5.30 -0.94
CA ILE A 280 -13.08 6.40 -1.77
C ILE A 280 -14.19 7.43 -2.04
N ALA A 281 -15.38 6.99 -2.41
CA ALA A 281 -16.51 7.87 -2.65
C ALA A 281 -16.92 8.64 -1.39
N ALA A 282 -16.95 8.00 -0.23
CA ALA A 282 -17.23 8.63 1.05
C ALA A 282 -16.19 9.69 1.41
N MET A 283 -14.91 9.40 1.21
CA MET A 283 -13.81 10.34 1.43
C MET A 283 -13.91 11.56 0.50
N LEU A 284 -14.11 11.36 -0.79
CA LEU A 284 -14.31 12.45 -1.76
C LEU A 284 -15.54 13.30 -1.41
N LEU A 285 -16.64 12.66 -1.01
CA LEU A 285 -17.85 13.36 -0.58
C LEU A 285 -17.61 14.20 0.67
N LEU A 286 -16.84 13.70 1.64
CA LEU A 286 -16.45 14.43 2.86
C LEU A 286 -15.62 15.68 2.51
N ILE A 287 -14.67 15.57 1.58
CA ILE A 287 -13.82 16.67 1.14
C ILE A 287 -14.64 17.73 0.39
N VAL A 288 -15.52 17.31 -0.53
CA VAL A 288 -16.46 18.20 -1.23
C VAL A 288 -17.39 18.89 -0.24
N PHE A 289 -17.89 18.15 0.74
CA PHE A 289 -18.77 18.69 1.78
C PHE A 289 -18.05 19.73 2.64
N THR A 290 -16.81 19.51 2.99
CA THR A 290 -15.97 20.47 3.72
C THR A 290 -15.80 21.78 2.92
N GLY A 291 -15.39 21.68 1.67
CA GLY A 291 -15.29 22.82 0.75
C GLY A 291 -16.63 23.54 0.53
N TYR A 292 -17.71 22.78 0.40
CA TYR A 292 -19.07 23.33 0.32
C TYR A 292 -19.42 24.17 1.55
N LEU A 293 -19.10 23.72 2.75
CA LEU A 293 -19.44 24.44 3.99
C LEU A 293 -18.73 25.80 4.06
N ILE A 294 -17.46 25.87 3.63
CA ILE A 294 -16.70 27.14 3.61
C ILE A 294 -17.34 28.13 2.64
N ILE A 295 -17.44 27.71 1.39
CA ILE A 295 -17.88 28.59 0.30
C ILE A 295 -19.34 28.99 0.52
N TYR A 296 -20.20 28.05 0.94
CA TYR A 296 -21.59 28.32 1.30
C TYR A 296 -21.72 29.39 2.38
N ASN A 297 -20.91 29.30 3.45
CA ASN A 297 -20.94 30.26 4.55
C ASN A 297 -20.56 31.68 4.06
N VAL A 298 -19.51 31.79 3.27
CA VAL A 298 -19.08 33.09 2.68
C VAL A 298 -20.14 33.69 1.75
N PHE A 299 -20.70 32.89 0.86
CA PHE A 299 -21.74 33.38 -0.06
C PHE A 299 -23.08 33.66 0.65
N GLN A 300 -23.43 32.90 1.68
CA GLN A 300 -24.62 33.18 2.48
C GLN A 300 -24.54 34.53 3.16
N ILE A 301 -23.37 34.84 3.74
CA ILE A 301 -23.11 36.16 4.34
C ILE A 301 -23.12 37.26 3.30
N SER A 302 -22.44 37.04 2.20
CA SER A 302 -22.40 37.99 1.06
C SER A 302 -23.80 38.36 0.56
N VAL A 303 -24.62 37.34 0.34
CA VAL A 303 -25.99 37.51 -0.14
C VAL A 303 -26.89 38.19 0.91
N ALA A 304 -26.74 37.85 2.19
CA ALA A 304 -27.50 38.47 3.27
C ALA A 304 -27.24 39.95 3.37
N ASN A 305 -26.00 40.40 3.25
CA ASN A 305 -25.63 41.82 3.23
C ASN A 305 -26.18 42.55 2.00
N ASP A 306 -26.27 41.87 0.87
CA ASP A 306 -26.75 42.46 -0.39
C ASP A 306 -28.29 42.34 -0.59
N ILE A 307 -29.03 41.75 0.36
CA ILE A 307 -30.47 41.52 0.20
C ILE A 307 -31.25 42.81 -0.10
N ARG A 308 -30.88 43.93 0.58
CA ARG A 308 -31.50 45.24 0.30
C ARG A 308 -31.26 45.70 -1.15
N PHE A 309 -30.04 45.55 -1.64
CA PHE A 309 -29.67 45.87 -3.04
C PHE A 309 -30.46 44.99 -4.04
N TYR A 310 -30.58 43.67 -3.74
CA TYR A 310 -31.39 42.78 -4.59
C TYR A 310 -32.87 43.13 -4.54
N GLY A 311 -33.36 43.57 -3.38
CA GLY A 311 -34.73 44.06 -3.23
C GLY A 311 -34.98 45.29 -4.07
N LEU A 312 -34.07 46.28 -4.08
CA LEU A 312 -34.14 47.48 -4.94
C LEU A 312 -34.08 47.11 -6.44
N LEU A 313 -33.26 46.16 -6.83
CA LEU A 313 -33.23 45.67 -8.21
C LEU A 313 -34.57 45.05 -8.62
N LYS A 314 -35.28 44.40 -7.70
CA LYS A 314 -36.62 43.86 -7.98
C LYS A 314 -37.69 44.96 -8.13
N THR A 315 -37.60 46.10 -7.44
CA THR A 315 -38.51 47.23 -7.63
C THR A 315 -38.45 47.78 -9.00
N ILE A 316 -37.27 47.75 -9.67
CA ILE A 316 -37.08 48.18 -11.08
C ILE A 316 -37.28 47.03 -12.07
N GLY A 317 -37.88 45.89 -11.67
CA GLY A 317 -38.33 44.82 -12.55
C GLY A 317 -37.35 43.65 -12.77
N THR A 318 -36.27 43.51 -11.96
CA THR A 318 -35.36 42.35 -12.08
C THR A 318 -36.03 41.04 -11.63
N THR A 319 -35.93 40.01 -12.44
CA THR A 319 -36.57 38.73 -12.17
C THR A 319 -35.71 37.85 -11.20
N PRO A 320 -36.30 36.91 -10.45
CA PRO A 320 -35.60 35.98 -9.58
C PRO A 320 -34.49 35.21 -10.30
N SER A 321 -34.70 34.80 -11.52
CA SER A 321 -33.74 34.08 -12.34
C SER A 321 -32.51 34.96 -12.74
N GLN A 322 -32.72 36.24 -12.93
CA GLN A 322 -31.64 37.18 -13.23
C GLN A 322 -30.76 37.43 -12.01
N ILE A 323 -31.33 37.54 -10.80
CA ILE A 323 -30.58 37.65 -9.55
C ILE A 323 -29.75 36.38 -9.30
N SER A 324 -30.35 35.18 -9.42
CA SER A 324 -29.60 33.95 -9.29
C SER A 324 -28.46 33.82 -10.31
N ARG A 325 -28.66 34.29 -11.53
CA ARG A 325 -27.62 34.33 -12.56
C ARG A 325 -26.50 35.31 -12.22
N MET A 326 -26.85 36.48 -11.65
CA MET A 326 -25.88 37.48 -11.22
C MET A 326 -24.96 36.90 -10.12
N ILE A 327 -25.52 36.25 -9.11
CA ILE A 327 -24.73 35.63 -8.02
C ILE A 327 -23.84 34.53 -8.56
N ARG A 328 -24.34 33.66 -9.46
CA ARG A 328 -23.50 32.64 -10.09
C ARG A 328 -22.39 33.25 -10.95
N LEU A 329 -22.65 34.31 -11.70
CA LEU A 329 -21.61 34.96 -12.46
C LEU A 329 -20.54 35.61 -11.59
N GLN A 330 -20.94 36.22 -10.46
CA GLN A 330 -19.98 36.71 -9.45
C GLN A 330 -19.12 35.59 -8.88
N ALA A 331 -19.71 34.45 -8.52
CA ALA A 331 -18.99 33.29 -8.05
C ALA A 331 -17.97 32.78 -9.08
N LEU A 332 -18.35 32.68 -10.36
CA LEU A 332 -17.46 32.27 -11.45
C LEU A 332 -16.29 33.25 -11.64
N LEU A 333 -16.58 34.57 -11.57
CA LEU A 333 -15.53 35.58 -11.69
C LEU A 333 -14.54 35.60 -10.52
N LEU A 334 -15.02 35.32 -9.30
CA LEU A 334 -14.16 35.14 -8.14
C LEU A 334 -13.35 33.83 -8.20
N SER A 335 -13.94 32.77 -8.79
CA SER A 335 -13.25 31.50 -9.02
C SER A 335 -12.10 31.64 -10.02
N LEU A 336 -12.20 32.55 -11.01
CA LEU A 336 -11.14 32.79 -11.97
C LEU A 336 -9.83 33.29 -11.31
N LEU A 337 -9.93 33.91 -10.15
CA LEU A 337 -8.77 34.29 -9.31
C LEU A 337 -8.46 33.28 -8.22
N GLY A 338 -9.50 32.74 -7.57
CA GLY A 338 -9.33 31.85 -6.43
C GLY A 338 -8.79 30.49 -6.82
N ILE A 339 -9.25 29.90 -7.92
CA ILE A 339 -8.80 28.57 -8.38
C ILE A 339 -7.30 28.57 -8.73
N PRO A 340 -6.76 29.46 -9.58
CA PRO A 340 -5.34 29.45 -9.88
C PRO A 340 -4.44 29.64 -8.65
N LEU A 341 -4.83 30.53 -7.73
CA LEU A 341 -4.10 30.72 -6.48
C LEU A 341 -4.09 29.45 -5.61
N GLY A 342 -5.25 28.77 -5.57
CA GLY A 342 -5.38 27.52 -4.84
C GLY A 342 -4.62 26.36 -5.48
N LEU A 343 -4.59 26.27 -6.81
CA LEU A 343 -3.83 25.26 -7.56
C LEU A 343 -2.33 25.39 -7.28
N VAL A 344 -1.78 26.59 -7.45
CA VAL A 344 -0.36 26.83 -7.19
C VAL A 344 -0.01 26.56 -5.73
N GLY A 345 -0.76 27.15 -4.79
CA GLY A 345 -0.52 26.94 -3.36
C GLY A 345 -0.69 25.48 -2.94
N GLY A 346 -1.69 24.77 -3.48
CA GLY A 346 -1.96 23.37 -3.17
C GLY A 346 -0.89 22.43 -3.71
N TRP A 347 -0.39 22.68 -4.92
CA TRP A 347 0.71 21.91 -5.48
C TRP A 347 2.00 22.10 -4.66
N PHE A 348 2.32 23.32 -4.25
CA PHE A 348 3.47 23.58 -3.38
C PHE A 348 3.33 22.88 -2.03
N VAL A 349 2.16 22.95 -1.39
CA VAL A 349 1.92 22.28 -0.10
C VAL A 349 1.97 20.77 -0.28
N GLY A 350 1.31 20.22 -1.30
CA GLY A 350 1.36 18.80 -1.62
C GLY A 350 2.78 18.32 -1.90
N GLY A 351 3.51 19.06 -2.76
CA GLY A 351 4.89 18.74 -3.12
C GLY A 351 5.88 18.82 -1.96
N ALA A 352 5.67 19.73 -1.01
CA ALA A 352 6.50 19.80 0.20
C ALA A 352 6.22 18.67 1.20
N LEU A 353 5.00 18.17 1.24
CA LEU A 353 4.60 17.08 2.15
C LEU A 353 4.89 15.70 1.57
N THR A 354 4.83 15.53 0.26
CA THR A 354 5.03 14.23 -0.40
C THR A 354 6.37 13.58 -0.04
N PRO A 355 7.55 14.22 -0.15
CA PRO A 355 8.81 13.59 0.20
C PRO A 355 8.88 13.16 1.66
N VAL A 356 8.29 13.96 2.57
CA VAL A 356 8.27 13.66 4.01
C VAL A 356 7.41 12.42 4.30
N ILE A 357 6.36 12.21 3.51
CA ILE A 357 5.49 11.04 3.63
C ILE A 357 6.18 9.82 3.03
N ILE A 358 6.72 9.96 1.82
CA ILE A 358 7.37 8.86 1.09
C ILE A 358 8.65 8.40 1.78
N SER A 359 9.43 9.29 2.41
CA SER A 359 10.64 8.90 3.17
C SER A 359 10.38 7.97 4.38
N ARG A 360 9.13 7.69 4.69
CA ARG A 360 8.70 6.73 5.70
C ARG A 360 8.19 5.41 5.09
N LEU A 361 8.33 5.25 3.81
CA LEU A 361 7.93 4.07 3.04
C LEU A 361 9.20 3.51 2.40
N ASP A 362 9.66 2.38 2.91
CA ASP A 362 10.82 1.70 2.34
C ASP A 362 10.50 1.23 0.91
N GLY A 363 11.47 1.30 0.03
CA GLY A 363 11.36 0.85 -1.35
C GLY A 363 10.48 1.69 -2.27
N ILE A 364 9.99 2.88 -1.85
CA ILE A 364 9.18 3.75 -2.72
C ILE A 364 10.00 4.91 -3.27
N VAL A 365 9.98 5.03 -4.59
CA VAL A 365 10.65 6.13 -5.29
C VAL A 365 10.01 7.48 -4.92
N SER A 366 10.80 8.38 -4.34
CA SER A 366 10.33 9.69 -3.94
C SER A 366 10.26 10.65 -5.12
N LEU A 367 9.05 10.86 -5.64
CA LEU A 367 8.80 11.84 -6.71
C LEU A 367 7.56 12.69 -6.43
N VAL A 368 7.57 13.93 -6.93
CA VAL A 368 6.41 14.81 -6.88
C VAL A 368 5.76 14.84 -8.27
N SER A 369 4.55 14.33 -8.36
CA SER A 369 3.82 14.23 -9.62
C SER A 369 3.51 15.59 -10.22
N LEU A 370 3.79 15.75 -11.51
CA LEU A 370 3.39 16.89 -12.35
C LEU A 370 2.21 16.53 -13.26
N ASN A 371 1.51 15.44 -12.98
CA ASN A 371 0.42 14.96 -13.81
C ASN A 371 -0.65 16.05 -14.00
N PRO A 372 -0.97 16.46 -15.24
CA PRO A 372 -1.99 17.49 -15.53
C PRO A 372 -3.36 17.16 -14.94
N ALA A 373 -3.66 15.88 -14.67
CA ALA A 373 -4.89 15.46 -14.02
C ALA A 373 -5.08 16.12 -12.65
N ILE A 374 -4.01 16.37 -11.88
CA ILE A 374 -4.06 17.06 -10.58
C ILE A 374 -4.76 18.40 -10.75
N PHE A 375 -4.32 19.20 -11.72
CA PHE A 375 -4.83 20.56 -11.95
C PHE A 375 -6.23 20.57 -12.55
N ILE A 376 -6.50 19.66 -13.49
CA ILE A 376 -7.81 19.55 -14.16
C ILE A 376 -8.87 19.08 -13.16
N VAL A 377 -8.62 17.98 -12.46
CA VAL A 377 -9.57 17.39 -11.51
C VAL A 377 -9.83 18.35 -10.36
N SER A 378 -8.78 18.92 -9.75
CA SER A 378 -8.91 19.91 -8.67
C SER A 378 -9.72 21.13 -9.12
N SER A 379 -9.51 21.62 -10.34
CA SER A 379 -10.27 22.74 -10.91
C SER A 379 -11.74 22.41 -11.08
N LEU A 380 -12.05 21.22 -11.60
CA LEU A 380 -13.41 20.75 -11.80
C LEU A 380 -14.14 20.56 -10.45
N PHE A 381 -13.49 19.92 -9.48
CA PHE A 381 -14.05 19.75 -8.12
C PHE A 381 -14.28 21.07 -7.42
N SER A 382 -13.33 22.01 -7.52
CA SER A 382 -13.46 23.34 -6.95
C SER A 382 -14.60 24.11 -7.60
N LEU A 383 -14.69 24.12 -8.92
CA LEU A 383 -15.75 24.80 -9.66
C LEU A 383 -17.12 24.19 -9.33
N PHE A 384 -17.23 22.87 -9.28
CA PHE A 384 -18.44 22.15 -8.87
C PHE A 384 -18.87 22.57 -7.46
N THR A 385 -17.92 22.57 -6.50
CA THR A 385 -18.16 22.96 -5.11
C THR A 385 -18.62 24.42 -5.00
N VAL A 386 -18.01 25.35 -5.76
CA VAL A 386 -18.42 26.76 -5.81
C VAL A 386 -19.85 26.89 -6.31
N LEU A 387 -20.18 26.24 -7.43
CA LEU A 387 -21.51 26.31 -8.03
C LEU A 387 -22.59 25.72 -7.11
N LEU A 388 -22.29 24.60 -6.46
CA LEU A 388 -23.16 23.96 -5.48
C LEU A 388 -23.40 24.87 -4.26
N SER A 389 -22.33 25.47 -3.74
CA SER A 389 -22.37 26.35 -2.56
C SER A 389 -23.18 27.62 -2.82
N CYS A 390 -23.16 28.19 -4.03
CA CYS A 390 -23.89 29.40 -4.40
C CYS A 390 -25.37 29.16 -4.69
N TYR A 391 -25.79 27.91 -4.88
CA TYR A 391 -27.17 27.60 -5.29
C TYR A 391 -28.21 28.02 -4.25
N ARG A 392 -28.06 27.60 -2.97
CA ARG A 392 -28.98 27.95 -1.89
C ARG A 392 -29.01 29.45 -1.58
N PRO A 393 -27.88 30.16 -1.36
CA PRO A 393 -27.85 31.60 -1.18
C PRO A 393 -28.51 32.35 -2.34
N GLY A 394 -28.19 31.96 -3.58
CA GLY A 394 -28.83 32.54 -4.76
C GLY A 394 -30.36 32.37 -4.81
N LYS A 395 -30.86 31.22 -4.36
CA LYS A 395 -32.32 30.98 -4.28
C LYS A 395 -32.97 31.81 -3.16
N ILE A 396 -32.28 32.03 -2.04
CA ILE A 396 -32.76 32.89 -0.95
C ILE A 396 -32.90 34.32 -1.47
N ALA A 397 -31.84 34.88 -2.07
CA ALA A 397 -31.88 36.24 -2.66
C ALA A 397 -32.98 36.42 -3.73
N ALA A 398 -33.16 35.37 -4.53
CA ALA A 398 -34.18 35.35 -5.58
C ALA A 398 -35.62 35.30 -5.07
N LYS A 399 -35.85 34.77 -3.84
CA LYS A 399 -37.22 34.62 -3.25
C LYS A 399 -37.66 35.84 -2.44
N VAL A 400 -36.74 36.63 -1.85
CA VAL A 400 -37.08 37.77 -0.99
C VAL A 400 -37.90 38.82 -1.78
N SER A 401 -39.02 39.28 -1.22
CA SER A 401 -39.83 40.35 -1.83
C SER A 401 -39.18 41.74 -1.61
N PRO A 402 -39.49 42.74 -2.46
CA PRO A 402 -38.96 44.11 -2.29
C PRO A 402 -39.27 44.69 -0.89
N VAL A 403 -40.46 44.46 -0.39
CA VAL A 403 -40.90 44.97 0.95
C VAL A 403 -40.16 44.25 2.06
N GLU A 404 -40.00 42.94 1.97
CA GLU A 404 -39.19 42.18 2.92
C GLU A 404 -37.73 42.58 2.88
N ALA A 405 -37.17 42.87 1.72
CA ALA A 405 -35.76 43.28 1.57
C ALA A 405 -35.43 44.60 2.27
N VAL A 406 -36.33 45.58 2.21
CA VAL A 406 -36.16 46.86 2.93
C VAL A 406 -36.23 46.71 4.45
N ARG A 407 -37.07 45.77 4.92
CA ARG A 407 -37.25 45.45 6.35
C ARG A 407 -36.38 44.27 6.82
N TYR A 408 -35.52 43.75 5.93
CA TYR A 408 -34.73 42.54 6.25
C TYR A 408 -33.74 42.82 7.37
N THR A 409 -34.01 42.18 8.51
CA THR A 409 -33.07 42.00 9.60
C THR A 409 -32.80 40.53 9.75
N GLU A 410 -31.55 40.15 9.83
CA GLU A 410 -31.15 38.73 10.02
C GLU A 410 -31.91 38.16 11.24
N GLY A 411 -32.71 37.10 11.03
CA GLY A 411 -33.48 36.45 12.06
C GLY A 411 -34.95 36.85 12.21
N SER A 412 -35.52 37.70 11.32
CA SER A 412 -36.92 38.13 11.41
C SER A 412 -37.99 37.04 11.12
N ASN A 413 -37.59 35.89 10.57
CA ASN A 413 -38.48 34.77 10.24
C ASN A 413 -38.72 33.75 11.36
N ILE A 414 -38.45 34.11 12.63
CA ILE A 414 -38.78 33.25 13.75
C ILE A 414 -40.30 33.29 13.97
N LYS A 415 -40.99 32.21 13.62
CA LYS A 415 -42.39 31.99 14.03
C LYS A 415 -42.48 32.28 15.52
N ARG A 416 -43.27 33.31 15.91
CA ARG A 416 -43.50 33.70 17.29
C ARG A 416 -44.02 32.50 18.12
N LYS A 417 -43.14 31.74 18.75
CA LYS A 417 -43.51 30.85 19.83
C LYS A 417 -43.83 31.75 21.06
N LYS A 418 -44.90 31.40 21.78
CA LYS A 418 -45.36 32.08 22.96
C LYS A 418 -44.19 32.52 23.88
N LYS A 419 -44.17 33.79 24.20
CA LYS A 419 -43.19 34.38 25.13
C LYS A 419 -43.22 33.62 26.46
N ARG A 420 -42.22 32.79 26.72
CA ARG A 420 -41.91 32.39 28.10
C ARG A 420 -41.15 33.54 28.74
N SER A 421 -41.68 34.10 29.81
CA SER A 421 -40.99 35.07 30.64
C SER A 421 -39.70 34.44 31.17
N VAL A 422 -38.56 35.04 30.84
CA VAL A 422 -37.24 34.60 31.31
C VAL A 422 -37.04 35.20 32.70
N LYS A 423 -37.12 34.39 33.74
CA LYS A 423 -37.02 34.81 35.14
C LYS A 423 -35.60 35.32 35.54
N ASN A 424 -34.54 34.98 34.79
CA ASN A 424 -33.16 35.46 35.06
C ASN A 424 -32.44 35.75 33.71
N LEU A 425 -32.16 37.00 33.44
CA LEU A 425 -31.30 37.48 32.35
C LEU A 425 -29.83 37.37 32.78
N SER A 426 -29.16 36.28 32.42
CA SER A 426 -27.70 36.17 32.52
C SER A 426 -27.02 36.40 31.19
N LEU A 427 -25.77 36.84 31.17
CA LEU A 427 -24.97 37.03 29.94
C LEU A 427 -24.87 35.74 29.14
N PHE A 428 -24.80 34.58 29.79
CA PHE A 428 -24.79 33.26 29.15
C PHE A 428 -26.12 32.93 28.45
N SER A 429 -27.27 33.27 29.11
CA SER A 429 -28.59 33.06 28.50
C SER A 429 -28.78 33.93 27.24
N MET A 430 -28.22 35.13 27.26
CA MET A 430 -28.21 36.01 26.08
C MET A 430 -27.33 35.43 24.96
N ALA A 431 -26.12 34.98 25.26
CA ALA A 431 -25.24 34.30 24.28
C ALA A 431 -25.91 33.08 23.66
N LYS A 432 -26.53 32.18 24.48
CA LYS A 432 -27.26 31.02 24.00
C LYS A 432 -28.46 31.37 23.13
N SER A 433 -29.18 32.42 23.45
CA SER A 433 -30.33 32.93 22.67
C SER A 433 -29.88 33.47 21.31
N ASN A 434 -28.72 34.13 21.25
CA ASN A 434 -28.13 34.66 20.03
C ASN A 434 -27.75 33.51 19.07
N LEU A 435 -27.17 32.43 19.54
CA LEU A 435 -26.90 31.24 18.75
C LEU A 435 -28.16 30.63 18.14
N GLY A 436 -29.25 30.60 18.91
CA GLY A 436 -30.56 30.12 18.47
C GLY A 436 -31.25 30.98 17.41
N ARG A 437 -30.83 32.25 17.28
CA ARG A 437 -31.40 33.21 16.31
C ARG A 437 -31.02 32.90 14.86
N ASN A 438 -29.78 32.41 14.63
CA ASN A 438 -29.34 32.01 13.29
C ASN A 438 -28.83 30.55 13.30
N ARG A 439 -29.77 29.60 13.45
CA ARG A 439 -29.49 28.18 13.60
C ARG A 439 -28.64 27.60 12.50
N THR A 440 -28.92 27.97 11.24
CA THR A 440 -28.21 27.43 10.08
C THR A 440 -26.72 27.79 10.14
N LYS A 441 -26.41 29.04 10.50
CA LYS A 441 -25.01 29.51 10.65
C LYS A 441 -24.31 28.77 11.79
N THR A 442 -24.98 28.65 12.93
CA THR A 442 -24.45 27.93 14.11
C THR A 442 -24.14 26.48 13.75
N VAL A 443 -25.09 25.77 13.13
CA VAL A 443 -24.92 24.36 12.74
C VAL A 443 -23.78 24.19 11.75
N VAL A 444 -23.70 25.04 10.70
CA VAL A 444 -22.63 24.96 9.69
C VAL A 444 -21.26 25.17 10.33
N THR A 445 -21.13 26.16 11.23
CA THR A 445 -19.84 26.44 11.90
C THR A 445 -19.45 25.31 12.84
N VAL A 446 -20.38 24.80 13.63
CA VAL A 446 -20.15 23.67 14.57
C VAL A 446 -19.76 22.42 13.77
N LEU A 447 -20.49 22.09 12.71
CA LEU A 447 -20.18 20.95 11.83
C LEU A 447 -18.79 21.09 11.20
N SER A 448 -18.46 22.28 10.68
CA SER A 448 -17.15 22.49 10.03
C SER A 448 -15.99 22.34 10.99
N LEU A 449 -16.15 22.79 12.24
CA LEU A 449 -15.13 22.60 13.27
C LEU A 449 -15.04 21.15 13.76
N SER A 450 -16.20 20.52 13.96
CA SER A 450 -16.24 19.14 14.47
C SER A 450 -15.69 18.14 13.47
N LEU A 451 -15.84 18.38 12.18
CA LEU A 451 -15.41 17.46 11.14
C LEU A 451 -13.89 17.21 11.13
N ALA A 452 -13.11 18.28 11.33
CA ALA A 452 -11.66 18.17 11.46
C ALA A 452 -11.24 17.32 12.67
N VAL A 453 -11.94 17.53 13.78
CA VAL A 453 -11.64 16.80 15.03
C VAL A 453 -12.05 15.33 14.93
N VAL A 454 -13.18 15.06 14.29
CA VAL A 454 -13.63 13.69 14.01
C VAL A 454 -12.60 12.97 13.13
N LEU A 455 -12.15 13.63 12.06
CA LEU A 455 -11.17 13.04 11.17
C LEU A 455 -9.85 12.74 11.88
N LEU A 456 -9.34 13.68 12.67
CA LEU A 456 -8.15 13.45 13.49
C LEU A 456 -8.36 12.30 14.47
N ASN A 457 -9.52 12.25 15.13
CA ASN A 457 -9.84 11.17 16.07
C ASN A 457 -9.93 9.82 15.37
N LEU A 458 -10.55 9.76 14.19
CA LEU A 458 -10.59 8.53 13.38
C LEU A 458 -9.20 8.10 12.92
N THR A 459 -8.36 9.05 12.48
CA THR A 459 -6.96 8.76 12.11
C THR A 459 -6.18 8.16 13.27
N VAL A 460 -6.25 8.78 14.46
CA VAL A 460 -5.54 8.27 15.64
C VAL A 460 -6.13 6.95 16.13
N THR A 461 -7.45 6.78 16.05
CA THR A 461 -8.11 5.49 16.37
C THR A 461 -7.65 4.39 15.41
N PHE A 462 -7.57 4.70 14.11
CA PHE A 462 -7.07 3.80 13.08
C PHE A 462 -5.60 3.42 13.32
N THR A 463 -4.71 4.40 13.49
CA THR A 463 -3.28 4.12 13.71
C THR A 463 -2.96 3.43 15.03
N ASN A 464 -3.77 3.65 16.07
CA ASN A 464 -3.64 2.94 17.35
C ASN A 464 -4.29 1.55 17.35
N GLY A 465 -5.06 1.24 16.33
CA GLY A 465 -5.64 -0.08 16.12
C GLY A 465 -4.67 -1.08 15.50
N PHE A 466 -3.59 -0.63 14.87
CA PHE A 466 -2.54 -1.51 14.41
C PHE A 466 -1.85 -2.18 15.60
N ASP A 467 -1.90 -3.50 15.63
CA ASP A 467 -1.40 -4.36 16.70
C ASP A 467 -0.08 -4.98 16.29
N MET A 468 1.01 -4.49 16.88
CA MET A 468 2.36 -4.95 16.57
C MET A 468 2.56 -6.43 16.93
N ASP A 469 1.98 -6.88 18.03
CA ASP A 469 2.15 -8.27 18.48
C ASP A 469 1.50 -9.23 17.47
N LYS A 470 0.31 -8.87 16.95
CA LYS A 470 -0.31 -9.64 15.87
C LYS A 470 0.52 -9.62 14.58
N TYR A 471 1.06 -8.46 14.21
CA TYR A 471 1.91 -8.33 13.02
C TYR A 471 3.15 -9.20 13.15
N LEU A 472 3.87 -9.07 14.24
CA LEU A 472 5.10 -9.83 14.46
C LEU A 472 4.86 -11.34 14.55
N ALA A 473 3.76 -11.77 15.17
CA ALA A 473 3.46 -13.20 15.33
C ALA A 473 3.41 -14.00 14.02
N ASN A 474 3.09 -13.34 12.89
CA ASN A 474 3.09 -14.01 11.58
C ASN A 474 4.45 -13.98 10.88
N PHE A 475 5.28 -12.99 11.17
CA PHE A 475 6.57 -12.83 10.46
C PHE A 475 7.73 -13.36 11.28
N VAL A 476 7.86 -12.93 12.53
CA VAL A 476 9.01 -13.23 13.35
C VAL A 476 8.61 -13.53 14.78
N THR A 477 9.05 -14.67 15.29
CA THR A 477 8.69 -15.16 16.63
C THR A 477 9.88 -15.17 17.59
N SER A 478 11.07 -14.85 17.13
CA SER A 478 12.32 -14.74 17.90
C SER A 478 13.00 -13.39 17.61
N ASP A 479 13.92 -12.98 18.48
CA ASP A 479 14.67 -11.74 18.24
C ASP A 479 15.58 -11.87 17.03
N PHE A 480 16.18 -13.05 16.81
CA PHE A 480 17.06 -13.35 15.70
C PHE A 480 16.80 -14.74 15.12
N VAL A 481 17.02 -14.86 13.81
CA VAL A 481 17.11 -16.11 13.07
C VAL A 481 18.38 -16.08 12.24
N LEU A 482 19.25 -17.05 12.40
CA LEU A 482 20.52 -17.21 11.68
C LEU A 482 20.45 -18.45 10.80
N ALA A 483 20.89 -18.35 9.55
CA ALA A 483 20.91 -19.46 8.59
C ALA A 483 21.97 -19.23 7.50
N ASP A 484 22.12 -20.19 6.58
CA ASP A 484 22.81 -19.93 5.30
C ASP A 484 22.08 -18.81 4.55
N ALA A 485 22.81 -17.92 3.90
CA ALA A 485 22.24 -16.73 3.24
C ALA A 485 21.17 -17.09 2.22
N ARG A 486 21.31 -18.21 1.53
CA ARG A 486 20.32 -18.70 0.56
C ARG A 486 18.99 -19.09 1.18
N TYR A 487 18.96 -19.44 2.48
CA TYR A 487 17.71 -19.70 3.20
C TYR A 487 16.75 -18.49 3.13
N PHE A 488 17.28 -17.28 3.14
CA PHE A 488 16.47 -16.06 3.11
C PHE A 488 15.97 -15.68 1.69
N GLN A 489 16.41 -16.40 0.66
CA GLN A 489 15.95 -16.20 -0.71
C GLN A 489 14.68 -16.99 -0.99
N THR A 490 13.68 -16.34 -1.61
CA THR A 490 12.41 -17.00 -1.95
C THR A 490 12.64 -18.15 -2.92
N GLY A 491 12.13 -19.33 -2.57
CA GLY A 491 12.22 -20.51 -3.42
C GLY A 491 13.54 -21.29 -3.32
N ALA A 492 14.41 -20.92 -2.39
CA ALA A 492 15.60 -21.70 -2.11
C ALA A 492 15.25 -23.05 -1.46
N LEU A 493 15.77 -24.12 -2.06
CA LEU A 493 15.58 -25.47 -1.53
C LEU A 493 16.64 -25.75 -0.46
N PHE A 494 16.21 -26.16 0.73
CA PHE A 494 17.14 -26.60 1.78
C PHE A 494 17.79 -27.94 1.40
N GLY A 495 19.13 -27.99 1.48
CA GLY A 495 19.91 -29.18 1.09
C GLY A 495 21.25 -29.26 1.80
N GLY A 496 22.09 -30.22 1.40
CA GLY A 496 23.38 -30.48 2.03
C GLY A 496 24.41 -29.37 1.90
N ASP A 497 24.20 -28.40 1.03
CA ASP A 497 25.06 -27.21 0.79
C ASP A 497 24.53 -25.94 1.47
N THR A 498 23.34 -25.97 2.09
CA THR A 498 22.71 -24.86 2.81
C THR A 498 22.60 -25.09 4.31
N LEU A 499 23.51 -25.86 4.87
CA LEU A 499 23.52 -26.21 6.29
C LEU A 499 24.11 -25.09 7.15
N LEU A 500 23.54 -24.90 8.32
CA LEU A 500 24.12 -24.06 9.38
C LEU A 500 25.00 -24.95 10.27
N PRO A 501 26.35 -24.83 10.26
CA PRO A 501 27.24 -25.60 11.10
C PRO A 501 27.13 -25.23 12.58
N GLU A 502 27.23 -26.22 13.47
CA GLU A 502 27.26 -25.99 14.91
C GLU A 502 28.35 -25.01 15.37
N SER A 503 29.49 -24.99 14.69
CA SER A 503 30.57 -24.05 15.01
C SER A 503 30.15 -22.59 14.88
N VAL A 504 29.26 -22.28 13.95
CA VAL A 504 28.69 -20.93 13.76
C VAL A 504 27.73 -20.59 14.89
N ILE A 505 26.90 -21.54 15.30
CA ILE A 505 26.01 -21.39 16.46
C ILE A 505 26.83 -21.18 17.73
N ASP A 506 27.89 -21.97 17.95
CA ASP A 506 28.79 -21.83 19.11
C ASP A 506 29.45 -20.43 19.17
N GLU A 507 29.84 -19.86 18.00
CA GLU A 507 30.42 -18.52 17.93
C GLU A 507 29.41 -17.44 18.32
N VAL A 508 28.16 -17.58 17.93
CA VAL A 508 27.07 -16.66 18.29
C VAL A 508 26.71 -16.81 19.78
N GLU A 509 26.59 -18.03 20.29
CA GLU A 509 26.33 -18.30 21.71
C GLU A 509 27.47 -17.76 22.63
N ALA A 510 28.69 -17.77 22.14
CA ALA A 510 29.85 -17.26 22.88
C ALA A 510 29.80 -15.73 23.10
N GLN A 511 29.01 -14.97 22.34
CA GLN A 511 28.82 -13.54 22.56
C GLN A 511 28.09 -13.24 23.88
N GLY A 512 27.26 -14.18 24.35
CA GLY A 512 26.47 -14.03 25.56
C GLY A 512 25.24 -13.15 25.36
N GLY A 513 24.41 -13.10 26.40
CA GLY A 513 23.16 -12.33 26.36
C GLY A 513 21.99 -13.05 25.72
N ILE A 514 22.15 -14.25 25.20
CA ILE A 514 21.08 -15.14 24.75
C ILE A 514 20.32 -15.63 25.97
N THR A 515 19.01 -15.50 25.96
CA THR A 515 18.12 -15.98 27.02
C THR A 515 17.62 -17.39 26.75
N GLU A 516 17.18 -17.63 25.52
CA GLU A 516 16.67 -18.90 25.02
C GLU A 516 16.98 -19.00 23.53
N GLY A 517 17.19 -20.22 23.04
CA GLY A 517 17.41 -20.47 21.62
C GLY A 517 17.11 -21.92 21.28
N GLY A 518 16.94 -22.21 20.01
CA GLY A 518 16.67 -23.54 19.51
C GLY A 518 16.99 -23.70 18.04
N ARG A 519 17.41 -24.92 17.72
CA ARG A 519 17.69 -25.35 16.35
C ARG A 519 16.44 -25.86 15.70
N VAL A 520 16.32 -25.56 14.40
CA VAL A 520 15.37 -26.21 13.52
C VAL A 520 16.17 -27.03 12.53
N TYR A 521 16.00 -28.33 12.60
CA TYR A 521 16.57 -29.29 11.67
C TYR A 521 15.66 -29.42 10.46
N GLY A 522 16.22 -29.61 9.28
CA GLY A 522 15.47 -29.76 8.04
C GLY A 522 15.84 -31.01 7.25
N ARG A 523 14.86 -31.57 6.57
CA ARG A 523 15.05 -32.60 5.55
C ARG A 523 13.99 -32.45 4.46
N THR A 524 14.41 -32.12 3.25
CA THR A 524 13.56 -32.00 2.07
C THR A 524 13.56 -33.32 1.30
N PHE A 525 14.71 -33.74 0.85
CA PHE A 525 14.94 -35.02 0.16
C PHE A 525 15.98 -35.79 0.93
N PRO A 526 15.91 -37.08 0.96
CA PRO A 526 14.90 -37.97 0.39
C PRO A 526 13.89 -38.45 1.47
N SER A 527 12.82 -37.75 1.65
CA SER A 527 11.71 -38.11 2.52
C SER A 527 10.40 -38.15 1.75
N GLN A 528 9.60 -39.20 1.94
CA GLN A 528 8.34 -39.36 1.25
C GLN A 528 7.20 -39.65 2.23
N GLU A 529 6.03 -39.17 1.89
CA GLU A 529 4.75 -39.55 2.48
C GLU A 529 3.92 -40.40 1.52
N PHE A 530 2.75 -40.86 1.93
CA PHE A 530 1.85 -41.64 1.10
C PHE A 530 0.50 -40.99 1.05
N ILE A 531 0.11 -40.54 -0.14
CA ILE A 531 -1.13 -39.75 -0.38
C ILE A 531 -2.07 -40.47 -1.34
N THR A 532 -3.34 -40.07 -1.29
CA THR A 532 -4.35 -40.57 -2.23
C THR A 532 -4.16 -39.94 -3.62
N GLU A 533 -4.62 -40.63 -4.67
CA GLU A 533 -4.59 -40.10 -6.03
C GLU A 533 -5.40 -38.80 -6.17
N ASP A 534 -6.52 -38.68 -5.45
CA ASP A 534 -7.33 -37.45 -5.47
C ASP A 534 -6.57 -36.27 -4.84
N TYR A 535 -5.83 -36.50 -3.77
CA TYR A 535 -5.02 -35.44 -3.14
C TYR A 535 -3.80 -35.08 -4.01
N TYR A 536 -3.13 -36.07 -4.61
CA TYR A 536 -2.07 -35.85 -5.60
C TYR A 536 -2.53 -34.90 -6.74
N ARG A 537 -3.72 -35.14 -7.27
CA ARG A 537 -4.29 -34.28 -8.30
C ARG A 537 -4.61 -32.88 -7.82
N THR A 538 -4.95 -32.72 -6.54
CA THR A 538 -5.16 -31.41 -5.93
C THR A 538 -3.85 -30.66 -5.78
N LEU A 539 -2.83 -31.33 -5.28
CA LEU A 539 -1.50 -30.78 -5.01
C LEU A 539 -0.83 -30.29 -6.32
N HIS A 540 -0.86 -31.13 -7.37
CA HIS A 540 -0.20 -30.83 -8.64
C HIS A 540 -1.09 -30.13 -9.67
N GLY A 541 -2.38 -29.97 -9.41
CA GLY A 541 -3.36 -29.41 -10.36
C GLY A 541 -3.11 -27.97 -10.79
N MET A 542 -2.29 -27.23 -10.05
CA MET A 542 -1.84 -25.87 -10.44
C MET A 542 -0.71 -25.87 -11.47
N TRP A 543 0.06 -26.98 -11.55
CA TRP A 543 1.32 -27.03 -12.31
C TRP A 543 1.31 -28.04 -13.44
N MET A 544 0.44 -29.04 -13.36
CA MET A 544 0.39 -30.15 -14.32
C MET A 544 -0.98 -30.26 -14.97
N SER A 545 -0.99 -30.56 -16.27
CA SER A 545 -2.20 -30.91 -16.98
C SER A 545 -2.79 -32.23 -16.49
N ARG A 546 -4.08 -32.43 -16.68
CA ARG A 546 -4.73 -33.68 -16.32
C ARG A 546 -4.10 -34.91 -17.04
N GLU A 547 -3.68 -34.73 -18.31
CA GLU A 547 -3.01 -35.76 -19.09
C GLU A 547 -1.59 -36.04 -18.59
N GLU A 548 -0.88 -35.02 -18.16
CA GLU A 548 0.45 -35.16 -17.52
C GLU A 548 0.33 -35.84 -16.16
N MET A 549 -0.61 -35.42 -15.31
CA MET A 549 -0.88 -36.14 -14.06
C MET A 549 -1.27 -37.59 -14.30
N ASP A 550 -2.12 -37.91 -15.29
CA ASP A 550 -2.50 -39.28 -15.65
C ASP A 550 -1.30 -40.10 -16.14
N ARG A 551 -0.31 -39.45 -16.75
CA ARG A 551 0.96 -40.09 -17.12
C ARG A 551 1.85 -40.28 -15.89
N ALA A 552 2.05 -39.25 -15.07
CA ALA A 552 2.89 -39.30 -13.90
C ALA A 552 2.42 -40.38 -12.92
N ILE A 553 1.14 -40.39 -12.55
CA ILE A 553 0.53 -41.35 -11.62
C ILE A 553 0.77 -42.81 -12.01
N LYS A 554 0.98 -43.11 -13.31
CA LYS A 554 1.27 -44.49 -13.77
C LYS A 554 2.67 -44.93 -13.41
N PHE A 555 3.58 -43.99 -13.24
CA PHE A 555 4.99 -44.27 -12.96
C PHE A 555 5.37 -44.00 -11.51
N GLU A 556 4.48 -43.27 -10.76
CA GLU A 556 4.68 -43.06 -9.33
C GLU A 556 4.69 -44.38 -8.54
N GLU A 557 5.58 -44.43 -7.55
CA GLU A 557 5.66 -45.52 -6.61
C GLU A 557 4.43 -45.57 -5.72
N LYS A 558 3.82 -46.71 -5.56
CA LYS A 558 2.64 -46.92 -4.70
C LYS A 558 2.91 -47.94 -3.62
N ASN A 559 2.41 -47.68 -2.44
CA ASN A 559 2.45 -48.64 -1.35
C ASN A 559 1.44 -49.79 -1.55
N GLN A 560 1.39 -50.74 -0.59
CA GLN A 560 0.47 -51.89 -0.68
C GLN A 560 -1.00 -51.52 -0.64
N GLU A 561 -1.34 -50.33 -0.18
CA GLU A 561 -2.69 -49.78 -0.10
C GLU A 561 -3.06 -48.98 -1.37
N GLY A 562 -2.12 -48.82 -2.29
CA GLY A 562 -2.30 -48.06 -3.53
C GLY A 562 -2.13 -46.56 -3.38
N LEU A 563 -1.60 -46.06 -2.25
CA LEU A 563 -1.26 -44.66 -2.04
C LEU A 563 0.04 -44.33 -2.76
N ILE A 564 0.10 -43.12 -3.32
CA ILE A 564 1.24 -42.61 -4.08
C ILE A 564 2.30 -42.12 -3.09
N ALA A 565 3.57 -42.46 -3.35
CA ALA A 565 4.69 -41.91 -2.63
C ALA A 565 4.97 -40.50 -3.18
N GLU A 566 4.87 -39.49 -2.34
CA GLU A 566 5.10 -38.07 -2.66
C GLU A 566 6.19 -37.51 -1.74
N ASP A 567 6.95 -36.54 -2.23
CA ASP A 567 7.99 -35.93 -1.43
C ASP A 567 7.39 -35.14 -0.24
N ALA A 568 8.00 -35.25 0.93
CA ALA A 568 7.58 -34.57 2.14
C ALA A 568 8.74 -33.76 2.74
N GLN A 569 8.45 -32.59 3.25
CA GLN A 569 9.38 -31.77 4.01
C GLN A 569 9.23 -32.00 5.51
N LEU A 570 10.33 -32.27 6.16
CA LEU A 570 10.32 -32.62 7.59
C LEU A 570 11.09 -31.57 8.39
N TYR A 571 10.49 -31.14 9.49
CA TYR A 571 11.16 -30.36 10.53
C TYR A 571 11.48 -31.27 11.75
N GLY A 572 12.69 -31.09 12.27
CA GLY A 572 13.02 -31.49 13.64
C GLY A 572 13.11 -30.22 14.47
N MET A 573 12.20 -30.01 15.41
CA MET A 573 12.18 -28.77 16.19
C MET A 573 12.55 -29.00 17.65
N GLU A 574 13.46 -28.17 18.17
CA GLU A 574 13.75 -28.06 19.60
C GLU A 574 12.61 -27.33 20.34
N PRO A 575 12.50 -27.44 21.68
CA PRO A 575 11.41 -26.83 22.44
C PRO A 575 11.18 -25.35 22.16
N PHE A 576 12.25 -24.59 21.99
CA PHE A 576 12.16 -23.14 21.64
C PHE A 576 11.34 -22.86 20.38
N ALA A 577 11.54 -23.65 19.33
CA ALA A 577 10.80 -23.50 18.07
C ALA A 577 9.37 -24.04 18.19
N LEU A 578 9.16 -25.18 18.92
CA LEU A 578 7.85 -25.74 19.17
C LEU A 578 6.92 -24.77 19.92
N ASP A 579 7.46 -24.01 20.88
CA ASP A 579 6.71 -23.03 21.69
C ASP A 579 6.19 -21.85 20.85
N ARG A 580 6.73 -21.67 19.65
CA ARG A 580 6.42 -20.56 18.74
C ARG A 580 5.48 -20.95 17.59
N LEU A 581 5.06 -22.19 17.54
CA LEU A 581 4.09 -22.67 16.56
C LEU A 581 2.70 -22.16 16.91
N ARG A 582 1.93 -21.83 15.88
CA ARG A 582 0.51 -21.51 16.04
C ARG A 582 -0.31 -22.81 16.00
N LEU A 583 -0.77 -23.25 17.16
CA LEU A 583 -1.62 -24.43 17.28
C LEU A 583 -3.02 -24.15 16.75
N LEU A 584 -3.47 -24.96 15.80
CA LEU A 584 -4.82 -24.91 15.25
C LEU A 584 -5.75 -25.92 15.95
N GLU A 585 -5.28 -27.17 16.11
CA GLU A 585 -6.04 -28.25 16.71
C GLU A 585 -5.08 -29.26 17.33
N GLY A 586 -5.50 -29.96 18.39
CA GLY A 586 -4.73 -31.02 19.01
C GLY A 586 -3.85 -30.59 20.18
N ASP A 587 -2.73 -31.28 20.40
CA ASP A 587 -1.80 -31.08 21.53
C ASP A 587 -0.35 -31.26 21.08
N LEU A 588 0.49 -30.27 21.32
CA LEU A 588 1.92 -30.33 21.04
C LEU A 588 2.74 -31.08 22.09
N SER A 589 2.17 -31.34 23.28
CA SER A 589 2.92 -32.00 24.38
C SER A 589 3.66 -33.28 23.99
N PRO A 590 3.17 -34.15 23.09
CA PRO A 590 3.91 -35.31 22.65
C PRO A 590 5.23 -34.99 21.91
N LEU A 591 5.34 -33.83 21.29
CA LEU A 591 6.54 -33.41 20.54
C LEU A 591 7.68 -32.95 21.46
N TYR A 592 7.42 -32.71 22.74
CA TYR A 592 8.48 -32.44 23.74
C TYR A 592 9.13 -33.70 24.34
N THR A 593 8.67 -34.88 23.89
CA THR A 593 9.17 -36.15 24.39
C THR A 593 10.04 -36.82 23.34
N ASP A 594 11.29 -37.10 23.70
CA ASP A 594 12.23 -37.81 22.84
C ASP A 594 11.75 -39.25 22.53
N GLY A 595 11.88 -39.63 21.26
CA GLY A 595 11.41 -40.91 20.77
C GLY A 595 9.90 -41.03 20.63
N SER A 596 9.15 -39.94 20.75
CA SER A 596 7.71 -39.89 20.50
C SER A 596 7.40 -40.33 19.07
N ARG A 597 6.36 -41.15 18.89
CA ARG A 597 5.80 -41.50 17.59
C ARG A 597 4.66 -40.56 17.18
N SER A 598 4.83 -39.30 17.52
CA SER A 598 3.86 -38.26 17.21
C SER A 598 4.46 -37.27 16.19
N ILE A 599 3.59 -36.74 15.35
CA ILE A 599 3.94 -35.75 14.30
C ILE A 599 2.89 -34.65 14.28
N ALA A 600 3.26 -33.42 13.94
CA ALA A 600 2.32 -32.37 13.64
C ALA A 600 2.27 -32.14 12.12
N ALA A 601 1.07 -31.90 11.57
CA ALA A 601 0.87 -31.54 10.20
C ALA A 601 0.83 -30.01 10.08
N VAL A 602 1.53 -29.45 9.07
CA VAL A 602 1.65 -28.01 8.87
C VAL A 602 0.63 -27.52 7.84
N TYR A 603 -0.23 -26.65 8.26
CA TYR A 603 -1.23 -26.00 7.41
C TYR A 603 -0.75 -24.63 6.98
N SER A 604 -1.00 -24.26 5.73
CA SER A 604 -0.70 -22.92 5.22
C SER A 604 -1.79 -21.92 5.60
N ASP A 605 -1.41 -20.66 5.71
CA ASP A 605 -2.32 -19.55 5.85
C ASP A 605 -2.74 -18.98 4.49
N ASP A 606 -3.85 -18.27 4.47
CA ASP A 606 -4.22 -17.39 3.36
C ASP A 606 -3.52 -16.02 3.49
N ASP A 607 -3.73 -15.15 2.50
CA ASP A 607 -3.14 -13.80 2.48
C ASP A 607 -3.61 -12.91 3.67
N TYR A 608 -4.61 -13.35 4.41
CA TYR A 608 -5.14 -12.66 5.59
C TYR A 608 -4.69 -13.29 6.92
N GLY A 609 -3.83 -14.31 6.85
CA GLY A 609 -3.34 -15.03 8.03
C GLY A 609 -4.35 -16.00 8.64
N GLU A 610 -5.40 -16.38 7.88
CA GLU A 610 -6.35 -17.39 8.31
C GLU A 610 -5.92 -18.78 7.78
N PRO A 611 -5.98 -19.83 8.61
CA PRO A 611 -5.57 -21.17 8.20
C PRO A 611 -6.45 -21.69 7.07
N ARG A 612 -5.82 -22.28 6.05
CA ARG A 612 -6.51 -22.94 4.94
C ARG A 612 -6.77 -24.41 5.28
N PRO A 613 -8.05 -24.82 5.52
CA PRO A 613 -8.36 -26.17 5.99
C PRO A 613 -8.06 -27.28 4.97
N ASP A 614 -7.91 -26.91 3.69
CA ASP A 614 -7.66 -27.78 2.54
C ASP A 614 -6.19 -27.80 2.09
N SER A 615 -5.32 -27.09 2.82
CA SER A 615 -3.90 -26.99 2.45
C SER A 615 -3.08 -28.23 2.81
N HIS A 616 -3.65 -29.18 3.56
CA HIS A 616 -2.99 -30.42 3.96
C HIS A 616 -4.01 -31.55 4.13
N TRP A 617 -3.64 -32.76 3.74
CA TRP A 617 -4.56 -33.91 3.83
C TRP A 617 -4.66 -34.52 5.25
N ALA A 618 -3.54 -34.58 6.01
CA ALA A 618 -3.48 -35.22 7.30
C ALA A 618 -4.32 -34.47 8.34
N LYS A 619 -5.13 -35.21 9.11
CA LYS A 619 -6.00 -34.71 10.16
C LYS A 619 -5.59 -35.25 11.53
N LEU A 620 -6.09 -34.62 12.58
CA LEU A 620 -5.79 -35.01 13.95
C LEU A 620 -6.15 -36.50 14.21
N GLY A 621 -5.17 -37.26 14.71
CA GLY A 621 -5.31 -38.70 15.00
C GLY A 621 -5.04 -39.61 13.81
N ASP A 622 -4.81 -39.11 12.61
CA ASP A 622 -4.40 -39.91 11.46
C ASP A 622 -3.02 -40.51 11.68
N THR A 623 -2.78 -41.66 11.03
CA THR A 623 -1.44 -42.25 10.95
C THR A 623 -0.80 -41.82 9.65
N VAL A 624 0.36 -41.17 9.76
CA VAL A 624 1.21 -40.77 8.65
C VAL A 624 2.42 -41.68 8.60
N THR A 625 2.63 -42.37 7.49
CA THR A 625 3.83 -43.14 7.24
C THR A 625 4.83 -42.26 6.50
N ILE A 626 5.97 -42.00 7.15
CA ILE A 626 7.10 -41.32 6.49
C ILE A 626 8.11 -42.36 6.04
N ARG A 627 8.44 -42.30 4.76
CA ARG A 627 9.49 -43.13 4.18
C ARG A 627 10.79 -42.34 4.15
N TYR A 628 11.79 -42.82 4.87
CA TYR A 628 13.15 -42.31 4.79
C TYR A 628 13.92 -43.15 3.78
N VAL A 629 14.21 -42.57 2.61
CA VAL A 629 14.94 -43.25 1.55
C VAL A 629 16.44 -43.14 1.83
N GLU A 630 17.12 -44.28 1.83
CA GLU A 630 18.56 -44.38 2.03
C GLU A 630 19.34 -44.51 0.74
N GLU A 631 18.75 -45.16 -0.27
CA GLU A 631 19.32 -45.33 -1.61
C GLU A 631 18.23 -45.26 -2.66
N TRP A 632 18.51 -44.51 -3.73
CA TRP A 632 17.69 -44.45 -4.93
C TRP A 632 18.23 -45.35 -6.01
N GLU A 633 17.35 -45.87 -6.89
CA GLU A 633 17.74 -46.42 -8.16
C GLU A 633 16.98 -45.67 -9.27
N TYR A 634 17.69 -45.42 -10.33
CA TYR A 634 17.15 -44.72 -11.51
C TYR A 634 16.91 -45.76 -12.62
N TYR A 635 15.79 -45.65 -13.29
CA TYR A 635 15.42 -46.62 -14.32
C TYR A 635 14.73 -45.94 -15.51
N ASN A 636 14.75 -46.63 -16.68
CA ASN A 636 14.00 -46.22 -17.82
C ASN A 636 12.51 -46.53 -17.62
N PRO A 637 11.59 -45.56 -17.54
CA PRO A 637 10.19 -45.81 -17.24
C PRO A 637 9.43 -46.60 -18.30
N LEU A 638 9.94 -46.65 -19.53
CA LEU A 638 9.33 -47.43 -20.62
C LEU A 638 9.77 -48.88 -20.64
N THR A 639 11.03 -49.15 -20.33
CA THR A 639 11.60 -50.50 -20.39
C THR A 639 11.73 -51.17 -19.04
N GLY A 640 11.70 -50.42 -17.96
CA GLY A 640 11.96 -50.89 -16.60
C GLY A 640 13.43 -51.23 -16.31
N GLU A 641 14.34 -50.94 -17.24
CA GLU A 641 15.76 -51.22 -17.10
C GLU A 641 16.41 -50.23 -16.12
N VAL A 642 17.07 -50.71 -15.09
CA VAL A 642 17.78 -49.92 -14.10
C VAL A 642 19.11 -49.44 -14.62
N PHE A 643 19.38 -48.17 -14.50
CA PHE A 643 20.65 -47.59 -14.93
C PHE A 643 21.75 -47.95 -13.91
N PRO A 644 22.95 -48.34 -14.36
CA PRO A 644 24.10 -48.55 -13.51
C PRO A 644 24.43 -47.34 -12.66
N GLU A 645 24.95 -47.59 -11.46
CA GLU A 645 25.44 -46.54 -10.56
C GLU A 645 26.53 -45.68 -11.29
N GLY A 646 26.43 -44.37 -11.17
CA GLY A 646 27.31 -43.42 -11.91
C GLY A 646 26.94 -43.15 -13.36
N THR A 647 25.77 -43.63 -13.85
CA THR A 647 25.23 -43.21 -15.14
C THR A 647 24.97 -41.72 -15.13
N ASN A 648 25.50 -41.01 -16.14
CA ASN A 648 25.14 -39.61 -16.32
C ASN A 648 23.68 -39.51 -16.81
N LEU A 649 22.76 -39.19 -15.92
CA LEU A 649 21.33 -39.13 -16.19
C LEU A 649 20.98 -38.02 -17.19
N ASP A 650 21.82 -37.02 -17.33
CA ASP A 650 21.62 -35.93 -18.29
C ASP A 650 21.75 -36.39 -19.75
N THR A 651 22.38 -37.52 -19.95
CA THR A 651 22.56 -38.12 -21.32
C THR A 651 21.46 -39.12 -21.68
N VAL A 652 20.52 -39.37 -20.79
CA VAL A 652 19.50 -40.40 -20.96
C VAL A 652 18.17 -39.75 -21.39
N ALA A 653 17.54 -40.30 -22.39
CA ALA A 653 16.25 -39.86 -22.92
C ALA A 653 15.09 -40.23 -21.97
N GLY A 654 15.06 -39.62 -20.81
CA GLY A 654 14.04 -39.84 -19.78
C GLY A 654 14.39 -40.95 -18.79
N TYR A 655 14.24 -40.63 -17.51
CA TYR A 655 14.40 -41.57 -16.38
C TYR A 655 13.32 -41.33 -15.36
N ALA A 656 13.07 -42.32 -14.53
CA ALA A 656 12.33 -42.19 -13.28
C ALA A 656 13.19 -42.71 -12.15
N SER A 657 12.91 -42.26 -10.93
CA SER A 657 13.56 -42.75 -9.71
C SER A 657 12.58 -43.56 -8.86
N ARG A 658 13.09 -44.49 -8.09
CA ARG A 658 12.33 -45.14 -7.06
C ARG A 658 13.25 -45.50 -5.89
N ALA A 659 12.67 -45.62 -4.71
CA ALA A 659 13.41 -46.03 -3.55
C ALA A 659 13.96 -47.45 -3.71
N LYS A 660 15.29 -47.63 -3.57
CA LYS A 660 15.96 -48.95 -3.57
C LYS A 660 16.11 -49.51 -2.16
N ARG A 661 16.49 -48.67 -1.22
CA ARG A 661 16.57 -49.01 0.21
C ARG A 661 15.93 -47.88 1.00
N TRP A 662 15.05 -48.25 1.92
CA TRP A 662 14.29 -47.29 2.71
C TRP A 662 13.88 -47.85 4.05
N ARG A 663 13.39 -46.97 4.90
CA ARG A 663 12.76 -47.29 6.15
C ARG A 663 11.46 -46.53 6.31
N ASP A 664 10.38 -47.27 6.48
CA ASP A 664 9.08 -46.68 6.74
C ASP A 664 8.85 -46.52 8.25
N VAL A 665 8.36 -45.38 8.68
CA VAL A 665 8.07 -45.11 10.09
C VAL A 665 6.68 -44.46 10.20
N ASP A 666 5.86 -45.08 11.07
CA ASP A 666 4.52 -44.59 11.33
C ASP A 666 4.51 -43.61 12.49
N TYR A 667 3.82 -42.48 12.29
CA TYR A 667 3.57 -41.47 13.28
C TYR A 667 2.08 -41.19 13.40
N THR A 668 1.64 -40.77 14.58
CA THR A 668 0.26 -40.33 14.82
C THR A 668 0.24 -38.79 14.81
N VAL A 669 -0.65 -38.21 14.04
CA VAL A 669 -0.84 -36.74 14.01
C VAL A 669 -1.41 -36.30 15.36
N CYS A 670 -0.60 -35.61 16.16
CA CYS A 670 -0.97 -35.13 17.49
C CYS A 670 -1.45 -33.67 17.47
N ALA A 671 -1.06 -32.89 16.44
CA ALA A 671 -1.43 -31.49 16.30
C ALA A 671 -1.50 -31.06 14.85
N LEU A 672 -2.33 -30.08 14.59
CA LEU A 672 -2.37 -29.31 13.36
C LEU A 672 -1.86 -27.91 13.69
N VAL A 673 -0.89 -27.39 12.91
CA VAL A 673 -0.19 -26.16 13.23
C VAL A 673 0.04 -25.30 11.99
N CYS A 674 0.31 -24.02 12.19
CA CYS A 674 0.98 -23.16 11.19
C CYS A 674 2.37 -22.81 11.71
N VAL A 675 3.35 -22.85 10.82
CA VAL A 675 4.73 -22.46 11.10
C VAL A 675 4.92 -20.98 10.73
N PRO A 676 5.41 -20.13 11.65
CA PRO A 676 5.75 -18.75 11.33
C PRO A 676 6.77 -18.67 10.19
N SER A 677 6.65 -17.65 9.33
CA SER A 677 7.49 -17.57 8.13
C SER A 677 8.99 -17.55 8.42
N SER A 678 9.39 -17.01 9.59
CA SER A 678 10.80 -17.00 10.03
C SER A 678 11.37 -18.37 10.37
N LEU A 679 10.53 -19.36 10.61
CA LEU A 679 10.93 -20.74 10.95
C LEU A 679 10.59 -21.76 9.86
N SER A 680 9.94 -21.32 8.75
CA SER A 680 9.43 -22.21 7.70
C SER A 680 10.49 -22.51 6.64
N TYR A 681 10.26 -23.58 5.89
CA TYR A 681 10.93 -23.78 4.61
C TYR A 681 10.54 -22.70 3.67
N ARG A 682 11.17 -21.82 3.17
CA ARG A 682 10.73 -20.77 2.22
C ARG A 682 10.48 -21.30 0.79
N TYR A 683 10.31 -22.60 0.68
CA TYR A 683 10.01 -23.34 -0.54
C TYR A 683 8.64 -24.01 -0.42
N TYR A 684 7.77 -23.73 -1.37
CA TYR A 684 6.42 -24.27 -1.46
C TYR A 684 6.35 -25.36 -2.53
N GLY A 685 5.97 -26.58 -2.21
CA GLY A 685 5.86 -27.64 -3.21
C GLY A 685 5.64 -29.03 -2.64
N SER A 686 5.73 -29.22 -1.34
CA SER A 686 5.50 -30.49 -0.65
C SER A 686 4.77 -30.25 0.65
N ASP A 687 4.07 -31.25 1.14
CA ASP A 687 3.49 -31.22 2.47
C ASP A 687 4.58 -31.20 3.54
N GLU A 688 4.30 -30.53 4.65
CA GLU A 688 5.27 -30.28 5.72
C GLU A 688 4.82 -30.94 7.02
N PHE A 689 5.77 -31.54 7.72
CA PHE A 689 5.53 -32.20 9.01
C PHE A 689 6.60 -31.83 10.04
N ILE A 690 6.19 -31.75 11.30
CA ILE A 690 7.07 -31.45 12.43
C ILE A 690 7.21 -32.64 13.36
N LEU A 691 8.45 -32.97 13.70
CA LEU A 691 8.86 -33.94 14.67
C LEU A 691 9.60 -33.29 15.84
N ASN A 692 9.66 -33.94 16.97
CA ASN A 692 10.66 -33.65 18.00
C ASN A 692 12.08 -33.73 17.41
N ALA A 693 12.96 -32.79 17.75
CA ALA A 693 14.32 -32.71 17.22
C ALA A 693 15.10 -34.02 17.34
N GLN A 694 15.12 -34.65 18.54
CA GLN A 694 15.84 -35.90 18.77
C GLN A 694 15.22 -37.09 18.01
N THR A 695 13.90 -37.13 17.92
CA THR A 695 13.19 -38.15 17.11
C THR A 695 13.51 -37.95 15.62
N PHE A 696 13.51 -36.71 15.15
CA PHE A 696 13.90 -36.38 13.78
C PHE A 696 15.33 -36.87 13.47
N CYS A 697 16.33 -36.47 14.26
CA CYS A 697 17.72 -36.89 14.03
C CYS A 697 17.88 -38.42 14.05
N THR A 698 17.20 -39.10 14.97
CA THR A 698 17.27 -40.57 15.09
C THR A 698 16.60 -41.28 13.92
N ASP A 699 15.41 -40.78 13.49
CA ASP A 699 14.62 -41.46 12.46
C ASP A 699 15.06 -41.07 11.06
N SER A 700 15.44 -39.82 10.82
CA SER A 700 15.93 -39.36 9.52
C SER A 700 17.40 -39.76 9.26
N GLY A 701 18.19 -40.00 10.32
CA GLY A 701 19.62 -40.27 10.24
C GLY A 701 20.47 -39.05 9.86
N THR A 702 19.93 -37.85 10.02
CA THR A 702 20.63 -36.57 9.79
C THR A 702 20.41 -35.61 10.93
N ASP A 703 21.43 -34.80 11.22
CA ASP A 703 21.44 -33.70 12.19
C ASP A 703 21.59 -32.33 11.49
N SER A 704 21.08 -32.25 10.25
CA SER A 704 21.18 -31.10 9.40
C SER A 704 20.41 -29.91 9.96
N VAL A 705 21.11 -28.94 10.56
CA VAL A 705 20.50 -27.69 11.06
C VAL A 705 20.20 -26.76 9.90
N MET A 706 18.92 -26.39 9.75
CA MET A 706 18.45 -25.44 8.74
C MET A 706 18.62 -24.01 9.22
N LEU A 707 18.24 -23.73 10.46
CA LEU A 707 18.35 -22.42 11.08
C LEU A 707 18.52 -22.54 12.60
N TYR A 708 19.04 -21.49 13.21
CA TYR A 708 19.09 -21.26 14.63
C TYR A 708 18.31 -20.00 14.99
N ALA A 709 17.26 -20.14 15.78
CA ALA A 709 16.42 -19.04 16.24
C ALA A 709 16.64 -18.81 17.74
N PHE A 710 16.78 -17.55 18.17
CA PHE A 710 17.06 -17.25 19.56
C PHE A 710 16.57 -15.86 19.98
N ASP A 711 16.38 -15.72 21.31
CA ASP A 711 16.03 -14.47 21.97
C ASP A 711 17.19 -13.98 22.83
N THR A 712 17.29 -12.68 22.97
CA THR A 712 18.32 -12.01 23.78
C THR A 712 17.71 -11.19 24.91
N THR A 713 18.54 -10.76 25.85
CA THR A 713 18.13 -9.71 26.80
C THR A 713 18.04 -8.36 26.11
N ASP A 714 17.18 -7.47 26.59
CA ASP A 714 17.04 -6.11 26.02
C ASP A 714 18.37 -5.34 25.97
N GLU A 715 19.26 -5.58 26.96
CA GLU A 715 20.57 -4.93 26.99
C GLU A 715 21.55 -5.50 25.96
N ALA A 716 21.45 -6.78 25.62
CA ALA A 716 22.35 -7.44 24.68
C ALA A 716 21.86 -7.34 23.22
N ASN A 717 20.57 -7.06 22.98
CA ASN A 717 19.95 -7.10 21.65
C ASN A 717 20.69 -6.22 20.62
N ALA A 718 20.96 -4.95 20.94
CA ALA A 718 21.67 -4.05 20.03
C ALA A 718 23.14 -4.45 19.78
N ALA A 719 23.79 -5.09 20.76
CA ALA A 719 25.17 -5.58 20.60
C ALA A 719 25.19 -6.83 19.71
N MET A 720 24.22 -7.72 19.88
CA MET A 720 24.04 -8.91 19.04
C MET A 720 23.71 -8.53 17.60
N GLU A 721 22.82 -7.57 17.38
CA GLU A 721 22.52 -7.01 16.04
C GLU A 721 23.80 -6.51 15.35
N SER A 722 24.61 -5.72 16.06
CA SER A 722 25.87 -5.21 15.50
C SER A 722 26.91 -6.30 15.24
N PHE A 723 26.95 -7.33 16.10
CA PHE A 723 27.83 -8.49 15.90
C PHE A 723 27.39 -9.30 14.68
N LEU A 724 26.11 -9.65 14.58
CA LEU A 724 25.60 -10.42 13.46
C LEU A 724 25.79 -9.69 12.13
N ALA A 725 25.52 -8.39 12.09
CA ALA A 725 25.76 -7.57 10.91
C ALA A 725 27.22 -7.63 10.45
N ASP A 726 28.20 -7.42 11.35
CA ASP A 726 29.61 -7.51 11.01
C ASP A 726 30.02 -8.96 10.66
N TYR A 727 29.51 -9.93 11.41
CA TYR A 727 29.83 -11.35 11.22
C TYR A 727 29.38 -11.84 9.85
N THR A 728 28.15 -11.57 9.47
CA THR A 728 27.58 -12.03 8.20
C THR A 728 28.02 -11.20 7.01
N GLU A 729 28.40 -9.94 7.20
CA GLU A 729 28.86 -9.10 6.08
C GLU A 729 30.36 -9.23 5.82
N ASN A 730 31.19 -9.27 6.88
CA ASN A 730 32.64 -9.17 6.74
C ASN A 730 33.42 -10.45 7.08
N GLN A 731 32.91 -11.27 8.04
CA GLN A 731 33.68 -12.42 8.55
C GLN A 731 33.25 -13.72 7.89
N ASN A 732 31.93 -13.92 7.74
CA ASN A 732 31.34 -15.18 7.25
C ASN A 732 30.16 -14.92 6.33
N PRO A 733 30.39 -14.36 5.13
CA PRO A 733 29.33 -13.93 4.22
C PRO A 733 28.45 -15.05 3.67
N GLN A 734 28.79 -16.31 3.92
CA GLN A 734 27.96 -17.45 3.60
C GLN A 734 26.65 -17.45 4.39
N PHE A 735 26.65 -16.89 5.61
CA PHE A 735 25.49 -16.84 6.48
C PHE A 735 24.84 -15.46 6.46
N ASP A 736 23.57 -15.43 6.83
CA ASP A 736 22.81 -14.21 7.00
C ASP A 736 21.84 -14.35 8.17
N TYR A 737 21.23 -13.25 8.57
CA TYR A 737 20.30 -13.27 9.68
C TYR A 737 19.09 -12.37 9.43
N GLU A 738 17.98 -12.69 10.04
CA GLU A 738 16.82 -11.81 10.19
C GLU A 738 16.68 -11.38 11.64
N SER A 739 16.31 -10.10 11.84
CA SER A 739 16.05 -9.60 13.18
C SER A 739 14.63 -9.07 13.33
N LYS A 740 14.06 -9.26 14.51
CA LYS A 740 12.77 -8.70 14.90
C LYS A 740 12.76 -7.17 14.80
N ALA A 741 13.90 -6.52 15.03
CA ALA A 741 14.04 -5.08 14.95
C ALA A 741 13.72 -4.54 13.56
N THR A 742 14.08 -5.25 12.50
CA THR A 742 13.75 -4.90 11.11
C THR A 742 12.23 -4.85 10.89
N TYR A 743 11.51 -5.89 11.33
CA TYR A 743 10.05 -5.95 11.20
C TYR A 743 9.34 -4.89 12.06
N VAL A 744 9.85 -4.63 13.26
CA VAL A 744 9.35 -3.52 14.11
C VAL A 744 9.54 -2.18 13.42
N ALA A 745 10.68 -1.93 12.80
CA ALA A 745 10.95 -0.69 12.07
C ALA A 745 10.00 -0.53 10.86
N GLN A 746 9.79 -1.58 10.09
CA GLN A 746 8.83 -1.59 8.98
C GLN A 746 7.40 -1.30 9.45
N PHE A 747 6.94 -1.96 10.52
CA PHE A 747 5.62 -1.72 11.11
C PHE A 747 5.44 -0.27 11.59
N GLU A 748 6.41 0.29 12.33
CA GLU A 748 6.35 1.68 12.79
C GLU A 748 6.41 2.68 11.63
N SER A 749 7.16 2.38 10.58
CA SER A 749 7.21 3.15 9.34
C SER A 749 5.82 3.20 8.68
N PHE A 750 5.21 2.05 8.50
CA PHE A 750 3.86 1.90 7.96
C PHE A 750 2.81 2.65 8.81
N ARG A 751 2.82 2.46 10.11
CA ARG A 751 1.92 3.15 11.05
C ARG A 751 2.08 4.67 11.00
N SER A 752 3.32 5.16 10.97
CA SER A 752 3.62 6.59 10.92
C SER A 752 3.20 7.24 9.61
N MET A 753 3.25 6.53 8.48
CA MET A 753 2.70 7.00 7.21
C MET A 753 1.22 7.35 7.30
N PHE A 754 0.40 6.43 7.82
CA PHE A 754 -1.05 6.70 7.99
C PHE A 754 -1.33 7.84 8.96
N LEU A 755 -0.55 7.96 10.03
CA LEU A 755 -0.67 9.07 10.98
C LEU A 755 -0.34 10.41 10.30
N MET A 756 0.68 10.46 9.45
CA MET A 756 1.06 11.67 8.72
C MET A 756 0.02 12.05 7.65
N LEU A 757 -0.46 11.08 6.87
CA LEU A 757 -1.50 11.30 5.85
C LEU A 757 -2.80 11.83 6.48
N GLY A 758 -3.32 11.11 7.45
CA GLY A 758 -4.57 11.47 8.13
C GLY A 758 -4.42 12.74 8.97
N GLY A 759 -3.28 12.93 9.62
CA GLY A 759 -2.94 14.13 10.38
C GLY A 759 -2.87 15.36 9.48
N THR A 760 -2.22 15.27 8.33
CA THR A 760 -2.14 16.35 7.34
C THR A 760 -3.52 16.74 6.82
N LEU A 761 -4.34 15.76 6.44
CA LEU A 761 -5.71 15.99 5.99
C LEU A 761 -6.54 16.65 7.08
N SER A 762 -6.44 16.14 8.31
CA SER A 762 -7.12 16.72 9.49
C SER A 762 -6.68 18.15 9.77
N PHE A 763 -5.39 18.46 9.65
CA PHE A 763 -4.84 19.79 9.84
C PHE A 763 -5.39 20.77 8.80
N ILE A 764 -5.40 20.41 7.51
CA ILE A 764 -5.93 21.26 6.43
C ILE A 764 -7.43 21.52 6.66
N ILE A 765 -8.20 20.47 6.96
CA ILE A 765 -9.63 20.62 7.27
C ILE A 765 -9.83 21.44 8.56
N GLY A 766 -8.94 21.33 9.53
CA GLY A 766 -8.93 22.13 10.75
C GLY A 766 -8.73 23.61 10.47
N LEU A 767 -7.77 23.99 9.63
CA LEU A 767 -7.59 25.38 9.19
C LEU A 767 -8.87 25.93 8.54
N VAL A 768 -9.51 25.12 7.72
CA VAL A 768 -10.80 25.43 7.11
C VAL A 768 -11.88 25.67 8.17
N GLY A 769 -11.96 24.80 9.17
CA GLY A 769 -12.89 24.92 10.31
C GLY A 769 -12.67 26.22 11.10
N ILE A 770 -11.42 26.54 11.40
CA ILE A 770 -11.02 27.79 12.10
C ILE A 770 -11.41 29.02 11.26
N LEU A 771 -11.18 28.99 9.97
CA LEU A 771 -11.57 30.11 9.08
C LEU A 771 -13.09 30.30 9.06
N ASN A 772 -13.85 29.23 9.00
CA ASN A 772 -15.32 29.26 9.08
C ASN A 772 -15.78 29.82 10.43
N PHE A 773 -15.16 29.41 11.52
CA PHE A 773 -15.44 29.92 12.84
C PHE A 773 -15.14 31.43 12.93
N PHE A 774 -13.95 31.85 12.50
CA PHE A 774 -13.55 33.25 12.46
C PHE A 774 -14.55 34.10 11.66
N ASN A 775 -14.92 33.61 10.48
CA ASN A 775 -15.85 34.30 9.57
C ASN A 775 -17.27 34.39 10.17
N ALA A 776 -17.72 33.34 10.86
CA ALA A 776 -19.00 33.31 11.57
C ALA A 776 -19.04 34.34 12.71
N ILE A 777 -17.99 34.43 13.53
CA ILE A 777 -17.89 35.38 14.62
C ILE A 777 -17.75 36.81 14.09
N LEU A 778 -16.87 37.03 13.11
CA LEU A 778 -16.65 38.35 12.48
C LEU A 778 -17.98 38.92 11.98
N THR A 779 -18.71 38.12 11.19
CA THR A 779 -19.98 38.56 10.62
C THR A 779 -21.03 38.77 11.72
N GLY A 780 -21.09 37.85 12.71
CA GLY A 780 -21.99 37.96 13.84
C GLY A 780 -21.79 39.26 14.64
N ILE A 781 -20.54 39.72 14.77
CA ILE A 781 -20.22 40.99 15.44
C ILE A 781 -20.51 42.18 14.53
N LEU A 782 -20.11 42.14 13.28
CA LEU A 782 -20.28 43.25 12.32
C LEU A 782 -21.75 43.55 12.02
N THR A 783 -22.58 42.56 11.78
CA THR A 783 -24.02 42.74 11.51
C THR A 783 -24.82 43.21 12.71
N ARG A 784 -24.29 43.03 13.91
CA ARG A 784 -24.95 43.40 15.18
C ARG A 784 -24.34 44.65 15.83
N LYS A 785 -23.50 45.41 15.14
CA LYS A 785 -22.86 46.61 15.67
C LYS A 785 -23.87 47.58 16.30
N ARG A 786 -25.00 47.85 15.65
CA ARG A 786 -26.07 48.69 16.14
C ARG A 786 -26.78 48.10 17.34
N GLU A 787 -27.03 46.81 17.38
CA GLU A 787 -27.61 46.09 18.52
C GLU A 787 -26.70 46.24 19.77
N PHE A 788 -25.39 46.11 19.58
CA PHE A 788 -24.40 46.31 20.64
C PHE A 788 -24.36 47.76 21.14
N ALA A 789 -24.44 48.74 20.21
CA ALA A 789 -24.52 50.14 20.59
C ALA A 789 -25.81 50.45 21.36
N MET A 790 -26.95 49.86 20.98
CA MET A 790 -28.21 50.01 21.73
C MET A 790 -28.11 49.36 23.12
N LEU A 791 -27.53 48.16 23.28
CA LEU A 791 -27.33 47.55 24.58
C LEU A 791 -26.43 48.36 25.49
N GLN A 792 -25.37 48.98 24.93
CA GLN A 792 -24.49 49.87 25.65
C GLN A 792 -25.18 51.18 26.07
N SER A 793 -26.04 51.74 25.21
CA SER A 793 -26.82 52.92 25.55
C SER A 793 -27.88 52.69 26.66
N VAL A 794 -28.32 51.46 26.85
CA VAL A 794 -29.24 51.04 27.93
C VAL A 794 -28.48 50.65 29.22
N GLY A 795 -27.11 50.71 29.21
CA GLY A 795 -26.31 50.52 30.40
C GLY A 795 -25.44 49.27 30.43
N MET A 796 -25.34 48.49 29.32
CA MET A 796 -24.43 47.37 29.26
C MET A 796 -22.99 47.84 29.18
N THR A 797 -22.13 47.40 30.07
CA THR A 797 -20.71 47.77 30.04
C THR A 797 -19.96 47.06 28.91
N GLY A 798 -18.88 47.69 28.42
CA GLY A 798 -18.01 47.05 27.42
C GLY A 798 -17.41 45.72 27.91
N ARG A 799 -17.22 45.55 29.23
CA ARG A 799 -16.74 44.29 29.83
C ARG A 799 -17.80 43.20 29.75
N GLN A 800 -19.06 43.54 30.04
CA GLN A 800 -20.20 42.58 29.89
C GLN A 800 -20.42 42.15 28.43
N LEU A 801 -20.27 43.08 27.50
CA LEU A 801 -20.39 42.78 26.08
C LEU A 801 -19.28 41.85 25.62
N LYS A 802 -18.02 42.07 26.01
CA LYS A 802 -16.90 41.17 25.76
C LYS A 802 -17.17 39.75 26.31
N GLN A 803 -17.63 39.64 27.58
CA GLN A 803 -17.98 38.37 28.21
C GLN A 803 -19.08 37.62 27.44
N MET A 804 -20.13 38.34 26.99
CA MET A 804 -21.19 37.76 26.20
C MET A 804 -20.67 37.17 24.88
N LEU A 805 -19.77 37.90 24.19
CA LEU A 805 -19.17 37.43 22.95
C LEU A 805 -18.23 36.21 23.13
N VAL A 806 -17.48 36.20 24.25
CA VAL A 806 -16.67 35.06 24.65
C VAL A 806 -17.57 33.84 24.92
N TYR A 807 -18.69 34.04 25.63
CA TYR A 807 -19.65 32.94 25.85
C TYR A 807 -20.25 32.42 24.53
N GLU A 808 -20.53 33.28 23.54
CA GLU A 808 -20.95 32.88 22.22
C GLU A 808 -19.86 32.01 21.52
N GLY A 809 -18.60 32.45 21.58
CA GLY A 809 -17.47 31.70 21.02
C GLY A 809 -17.24 30.35 21.70
N LEU A 810 -17.28 30.33 23.03
CA LEU A 810 -17.16 29.07 23.79
C LEU A 810 -18.31 28.11 23.57
N CYS A 811 -19.53 28.60 23.33
CA CYS A 811 -20.66 27.74 22.97
C CYS A 811 -20.48 27.09 21.59
N TYR A 812 -19.88 27.78 20.62
CA TYR A 812 -19.51 27.17 19.33
C TYR A 812 -18.47 26.06 19.53
N SER A 813 -17.40 26.37 20.29
CA SER A 813 -16.31 25.44 20.57
C SER A 813 -16.78 24.19 21.33
N LEU A 814 -17.57 24.38 22.38
CA LEU A 814 -18.18 23.29 23.15
C LEU A 814 -19.15 22.47 22.29
N GLY A 815 -19.94 23.14 21.44
CA GLY A 815 -20.84 22.48 20.52
C GLY A 815 -20.08 21.62 19.51
N ALA A 816 -18.93 22.10 19.02
CA ALA A 816 -18.07 21.34 18.12
C ALA A 816 -17.45 20.10 18.83
N ALA A 817 -16.95 20.28 20.05
CA ALA A 817 -16.38 19.18 20.83
C ALA A 817 -17.42 18.09 21.15
N LEU A 818 -18.61 18.48 21.59
CA LEU A 818 -19.71 17.53 21.88
C LEU A 818 -20.19 16.81 20.60
N LEU A 819 -20.28 17.51 19.48
CA LEU A 819 -20.67 16.92 18.21
C LEU A 819 -19.59 15.98 17.70
N SER A 820 -18.31 16.35 17.83
CA SER A 820 -17.18 15.49 17.49
C SER A 820 -17.20 14.18 18.28
N LEU A 821 -17.43 14.27 19.59
CA LEU A 821 -17.55 13.11 20.45
C LEU A 821 -18.72 12.21 20.04
N ALA A 822 -19.89 12.81 19.76
CA ALA A 822 -21.06 12.05 19.33
C ALA A 822 -20.85 11.33 18.00
N ILE A 823 -20.20 11.99 17.03
CA ILE A 823 -19.89 11.39 15.73
C ILE A 823 -18.81 10.32 15.89
N ALA A 824 -17.76 10.56 16.67
CA ALA A 824 -16.69 9.59 16.91
C ALA A 824 -17.23 8.30 17.57
N LEU A 825 -18.12 8.43 18.56
CA LEU A 825 -18.78 7.28 19.20
C LEU A 825 -19.68 6.49 18.25
N LEU A 826 -20.29 7.17 17.28
CA LEU A 826 -21.16 6.52 16.28
C LEU A 826 -20.36 5.87 15.16
N MET A 827 -19.39 6.59 14.62
CA MET A 827 -18.63 6.17 13.43
C MET A 827 -17.46 5.24 13.78
N GLY A 828 -16.89 5.38 14.98
CA GLY A 828 -15.73 4.60 15.39
C GLY A 828 -15.92 3.09 15.26
N PRO A 829 -16.99 2.48 15.84
CA PRO A 829 -17.21 1.05 15.70
C PRO A 829 -17.47 0.60 14.25
N LEU A 830 -18.18 1.44 13.45
CA LEU A 830 -18.46 1.12 12.04
C LEU A 830 -17.20 1.12 11.18
N VAL A 831 -16.32 2.10 11.42
CA VAL A 831 -15.02 2.17 10.72
C VAL A 831 -14.11 1.06 11.24
N GLY A 832 -14.11 0.80 12.54
CA GLY A 832 -13.29 -0.23 13.17
C GLY A 832 -13.55 -1.61 12.57
N SER A 833 -14.82 -2.06 12.53
CA SER A 833 -15.17 -3.35 11.95
C SER A 833 -14.86 -3.46 10.45
N ALA A 834 -14.98 -2.36 9.71
CA ALA A 834 -14.62 -2.37 8.29
C ALA A 834 -13.10 -2.50 8.08
N VAL A 835 -12.30 -1.92 8.98
CA VAL A 835 -10.84 -1.97 8.92
C VAL A 835 -10.29 -3.33 9.40
N GLU A 836 -10.92 -3.95 10.41
CA GLU A 836 -10.58 -5.31 10.87
C GLU A 836 -10.67 -6.35 9.74
N ASN A 837 -11.59 -6.15 8.79
CA ASN A 837 -11.71 -6.99 7.61
C ASN A 837 -10.68 -6.71 6.51
N LEU A 838 -9.95 -5.58 6.60
CA LEU A 838 -8.94 -5.18 5.60
C LEU A 838 -7.51 -5.50 6.07
N PHE A 839 -7.28 -5.45 7.37
CA PHE A 839 -5.95 -5.65 7.96
C PHE A 839 -6.05 -6.66 9.09
N TRP A 840 -5.53 -7.86 8.88
CA TRP A 840 -5.52 -8.94 9.86
C TRP A 840 -4.81 -8.58 11.18
N PHE A 841 -3.81 -7.69 11.12
CA PHE A 841 -3.10 -7.17 12.28
C PHE A 841 -3.76 -5.94 12.91
N PHE A 842 -5.04 -5.64 12.60
CA PHE A 842 -5.78 -4.55 13.20
C PHE A 842 -6.68 -5.05 14.34
N THR A 843 -6.70 -4.30 15.44
CA THR A 843 -7.63 -4.49 16.54
C THR A 843 -8.27 -3.16 16.88
N TYR A 844 -9.58 -3.06 16.76
CA TYR A 844 -10.28 -1.80 17.04
C TYR A 844 -10.13 -1.39 18.50
N ARG A 845 -9.40 -0.28 18.74
CA ARG A 845 -9.22 0.34 20.07
C ARG A 845 -9.75 1.77 20.03
N PHE A 846 -10.95 1.97 20.54
CA PHE A 846 -11.55 3.30 20.56
C PHE A 846 -10.75 4.26 21.44
N THR A 847 -10.38 5.42 20.89
CA THR A 847 -9.74 6.50 21.65
C THR A 847 -10.48 7.82 21.50
N ILE A 848 -10.57 8.57 22.61
CA ILE A 848 -11.12 9.92 22.62
C ILE A 848 -10.04 10.96 22.94
N LEU A 849 -8.80 10.52 23.08
CA LEU A 849 -7.66 11.37 23.47
C LEU A 849 -7.49 12.59 22.56
N PRO A 850 -7.56 12.49 21.22
CA PRO A 850 -7.42 13.66 20.34
C PRO A 850 -8.47 14.74 20.59
N ILE A 851 -9.71 14.34 20.91
CA ILE A 851 -10.79 15.29 21.22
C ILE A 851 -10.45 16.09 22.48
N PHE A 852 -9.93 15.44 23.52
CA PHE A 852 -9.52 16.10 24.75
C PHE A 852 -8.30 16.99 24.57
N LEU A 853 -7.30 16.56 23.79
CA LEU A 853 -6.11 17.36 23.48
C LEU A 853 -6.45 18.64 22.72
N LEU A 854 -7.51 18.64 21.92
CA LEU A 854 -7.95 19.83 21.18
C LEU A 854 -8.87 20.75 21.97
N LEU A 855 -9.38 20.35 23.16
CA LEU A 855 -10.21 21.21 24.00
C LEU A 855 -9.54 22.55 24.36
N PRO A 856 -8.28 22.61 24.81
CA PRO A 856 -7.59 23.88 25.06
C PRO A 856 -7.55 24.79 23.83
N VAL A 857 -7.30 24.22 22.63
CA VAL A 857 -7.30 24.96 21.36
C VAL A 857 -8.68 25.56 21.08
N PHE A 858 -9.74 24.80 21.33
CA PHE A 858 -11.11 25.27 21.20
C PHE A 858 -11.46 26.39 22.20
N VAL A 859 -11.01 26.29 23.43
CA VAL A 859 -11.19 27.35 24.45
C VAL A 859 -10.44 28.62 24.04
N LEU A 860 -9.21 28.51 23.56
CA LEU A 860 -8.43 29.64 23.03
C LEU A 860 -9.12 30.30 21.85
N LEU A 861 -9.54 29.54 20.86
CA LEU A 861 -10.26 30.03 19.67
C LEU A 861 -11.57 30.72 20.09
N GLY A 862 -12.37 30.05 20.93
CA GLY A 862 -13.65 30.54 21.41
C GLY A 862 -13.52 31.84 22.22
N SER A 863 -12.36 32.10 22.82
CA SER A 863 -12.09 33.29 23.63
C SER A 863 -11.38 34.40 22.85
N LEU A 864 -10.26 34.08 22.18
CA LEU A 864 -9.40 35.09 21.56
C LEU A 864 -10.01 35.67 20.29
N VAL A 865 -10.67 34.87 19.47
CA VAL A 865 -11.23 35.33 18.19
C VAL A 865 -12.33 36.36 18.41
N PRO A 866 -13.35 36.13 19.27
CA PRO A 866 -14.36 37.16 19.57
C PRO A 866 -13.78 38.45 20.19
N LEU A 867 -12.78 38.31 21.05
CA LEU A 867 -12.12 39.47 21.69
C LEU A 867 -11.33 40.31 20.68
N GLY A 868 -10.57 39.66 19.78
CA GLY A 868 -9.80 40.33 18.73
C GLY A 868 -10.70 41.10 17.76
N ILE A 869 -11.79 40.47 17.30
CA ILE A 869 -12.76 41.11 16.41
C ILE A 869 -13.48 42.26 17.12
N TYR A 870 -13.93 42.07 18.36
CA TYR A 870 -14.55 43.14 19.13
C TYR A 870 -13.63 44.34 19.31
N HIS A 871 -12.35 44.12 19.58
CA HIS A 871 -11.38 45.20 19.73
C HIS A 871 -11.29 46.10 18.51
N SER A 872 -11.34 45.50 17.32
CA SER A 872 -11.37 46.20 16.03
C SER A 872 -12.65 47.06 15.86
N VAL A 873 -13.80 46.54 16.30
CA VAL A 873 -15.11 47.23 16.22
C VAL A 873 -15.27 48.31 17.31
N ALA A 874 -14.65 48.10 18.48
CA ALA A 874 -14.74 49.00 19.64
C ALA A 874 -13.96 50.32 19.45
N LYS A 875 -13.17 50.47 18.40
CA LYS A 875 -12.48 51.73 18.06
C LYS A 875 -13.45 52.86 17.64
N LEU A 876 -14.68 52.54 17.23
CA LEU A 876 -15.73 53.51 16.90
C LEU A 876 -16.54 53.83 18.15
N THR A 877 -16.90 55.12 18.37
CA THR A 877 -17.76 55.58 19.44
C THR A 877 -19.16 54.97 19.34
N ILE A 878 -19.92 54.95 20.49
CA ILE A 878 -21.30 54.43 20.51
C ILE A 878 -22.19 55.23 19.56
N VAL A 879 -21.99 56.55 19.45
CA VAL A 879 -22.73 57.44 18.58
C VAL A 879 -22.44 57.16 17.08
N GLU A 880 -21.17 56.97 16.73
CA GLU A 880 -20.77 56.59 15.36
C GLU A 880 -21.38 55.26 14.94
N ARG A 881 -21.33 54.24 15.85
CA ARG A 881 -21.96 52.94 15.60
C ARG A 881 -23.48 52.99 15.44
N LEU A 882 -24.16 53.96 16.05
CA LEU A 882 -25.59 54.20 15.87
C LEU A 882 -25.91 54.90 14.55
N ARG A 883 -24.98 55.78 14.09
CA ARG A 883 -25.12 56.57 12.82
C ARG A 883 -24.67 55.81 11.57
N GLU A 884 -23.88 54.76 11.64
CA GLU A 884 -23.36 53.96 10.47
C GLU A 884 -24.44 53.28 9.61
N THR A 885 -25.66 53.79 9.59
CA THR A 885 -26.78 53.20 8.81
C THR A 885 -27.27 54.10 7.65
N GLU A 886 -26.58 55.10 7.30
CA GLU A 886 -26.74 55.81 6.03
C GLU A 886 -25.49 55.56 5.18
#